data_807411ebc08fd04a5e1940eb0b687ccd
#
_entry.id   807411ebc08fd04a5e1940eb0b687ccd
#
_cell.length_a   1.000
_cell.length_b   1.000
_cell.length_c   1.000
_cell.angle_alpha   90.00
_cell.angle_beta   90.00
_cell.angle_gamma   90.00
#
_symmetry.space_group_name_H-M   'P 1'
#
loop_
_entity.id
_entity.type
_entity.pdbx_description
1 polymer ?
#
loop_
_entity_poly.entity_id
_entity_poly.type
_entity_poly.pdbx_seq_one_letter_code
_entity_poly.pdbx_strand_id
1 'polypeptide(L)'
;VALDVLTDLNKVRNIGIMAHIDAGKTTTTERILFYTGVNHKIGETHDGASTMDWMEQEQERGITITSAATTCFWGDNQINIIDTPGHVDFTVEVERSLRVLDGAVAVFDGKEGVEPQSETVWRQADKYDVPRICFVNKMDKLGADFYFTVDTIIKRLGAKPLVIQLPIGAESDFEGVVDLVEMRALTWRGDSKGDVEMGAKYAIEEIPADLAEKAAEYRKLLLETVAETDDALMEKYFSGEDLTVAEIKAAIRKLTVNSEIYPVLCGSAFKNRGVQPMLDAVIDYLPNPLDVPATEARDPRDEEKIILRHPDAAEPFAALAFKVAVHPFFGRLTYVRVYSGHLDSGAQVINSTKGKKERIGKIFQMHANKENPVDFVTAGHIYAVIGLKDTTTGDTLCDPNNQVVLESMTFPEPVISVAIEPKTKQDQEKLGTAIQKLAEEDPTFRVEQNQETGQTVIHGMGELHLDILVDRMKREFKVEANVGKPQVAYRETIRRAVVKHDYTHKKQTGGSGQFAKIQFGLEPLEITAEQTYEFDNKVTGGRIPREYIPSIDAGFQDALQVGILAGYPLVGVKAILLDGAAHDVDSSEMAFKIAGSMGFKEAARKADPVLLEPLMAVEVRTPEEYMGDVIGDINSRRGQIQAMEDAAGVKVITAKVPLSEMFGYIGDLRSKTSGRAVYSMAFESYAEVPKAVAEEIIQKSKGE
;
A
#
# COMPACT_ATOMS: atom_id res chain seq x y z
N VAL A 1 -8.39 -30.28 -14.01
CA VAL A 1 -7.92 -29.90 -15.32
C VAL A 1 -7.02 -28.68 -15.16
N ALA A 2 -5.78 -28.79 -15.61
CA ALA A 2 -4.86 -27.65 -15.66
C ALA A 2 -5.38 -26.60 -16.65
N LEU A 3 -5.28 -25.31 -16.28
CA LEU A 3 -5.59 -24.23 -17.21
C LEU A 3 -4.42 -24.03 -18.18
N ASP A 4 -4.76 -23.77 -19.42
CA ASP A 4 -3.77 -23.35 -20.39
C ASP A 4 -3.24 -21.96 -20.01
N VAL A 5 -1.95 -21.86 -19.81
CA VAL A 5 -1.28 -20.59 -19.52
C VAL A 5 -0.88 -19.93 -20.84
N LEU A 6 -1.28 -18.68 -21.03
CA LEU A 6 -0.92 -17.92 -22.23
C LEU A 6 0.60 -17.72 -22.31
N THR A 7 1.21 -18.12 -23.40
CA THR A 7 2.64 -17.94 -23.65
C THR A 7 2.97 -16.61 -24.32
N ASP A 8 1.99 -15.97 -24.97
CA ASP A 8 2.14 -14.66 -25.59
C ASP A 8 1.86 -13.55 -24.57
N LEU A 9 2.93 -12.99 -24.00
CA LEU A 9 2.84 -11.96 -22.97
C LEU A 9 2.23 -10.63 -23.46
N ASN A 10 2.14 -10.40 -24.75
CA ASN A 10 1.40 -9.24 -25.29
C ASN A 10 -0.09 -9.29 -24.96
N LYS A 11 -0.61 -10.48 -24.69
CA LYS A 11 -2.02 -10.73 -24.36
C LYS A 11 -2.29 -10.81 -22.86
N VAL A 12 -1.29 -10.55 -22.03
CA VAL A 12 -1.39 -10.62 -20.57
C VAL A 12 -1.45 -9.23 -19.97
N ARG A 13 -2.35 -9.02 -19.00
CA ARG A 13 -2.44 -7.79 -18.20
C ARG A 13 -2.47 -8.16 -16.74
N ASN A 14 -1.49 -7.68 -15.99
CA ASN A 14 -1.42 -7.82 -14.53
C ASN A 14 -1.85 -6.50 -13.93
N ILE A 15 -3.08 -6.39 -13.49
CA ILE A 15 -3.68 -5.14 -13.06
C ILE A 15 -4.18 -5.20 -11.63
N GLY A 16 -4.22 -4.03 -10.98
CA GLY A 16 -4.90 -3.81 -9.72
C GLY A 16 -6.09 -2.89 -9.89
N ILE A 17 -7.01 -2.99 -8.95
CA ILE A 17 -8.14 -2.06 -8.84
C ILE A 17 -7.95 -1.25 -7.57
N MET A 18 -7.83 0.06 -7.71
CA MET A 18 -7.56 1.01 -6.64
C MET A 18 -8.77 1.92 -6.46
N ALA A 19 -9.20 2.15 -5.24
CA ALA A 19 -10.30 3.06 -4.97
C ALA A 19 -10.34 3.49 -3.51
N HIS A 20 -10.99 4.62 -3.27
CA HIS A 20 -11.46 4.98 -1.94
C HIS A 20 -12.56 4.02 -1.48
N ILE A 21 -12.75 3.90 -0.16
CA ILE A 21 -13.89 3.16 0.42
C ILE A 21 -15.19 3.72 -0.19
N ASP A 22 -16.09 2.81 -0.51
CA ASP A 22 -17.40 3.15 -1.10
C ASP A 22 -17.37 3.82 -2.49
N ALA A 23 -16.23 3.91 -3.16
CA ALA A 23 -16.18 4.36 -4.56
C ALA A 23 -16.72 3.34 -5.57
N GLY A 24 -17.03 2.13 -5.11
CA GLY A 24 -17.56 1.06 -5.93
C GLY A 24 -16.51 0.11 -6.48
N LYS A 25 -15.38 -0.03 -5.78
CA LYS A 25 -14.29 -0.93 -6.16
C LYS A 25 -14.76 -2.37 -6.27
N THR A 26 -15.37 -2.90 -5.21
CA THR A 26 -15.85 -4.29 -5.18
C THR A 26 -16.93 -4.52 -6.23
N THR A 27 -17.88 -3.60 -6.37
CA THR A 27 -18.91 -3.68 -7.42
C THR A 27 -18.30 -3.72 -8.81
N THR A 28 -17.31 -2.87 -9.07
CA THR A 28 -16.59 -2.84 -10.36
C THR A 28 -15.89 -4.17 -10.63
N THR A 29 -15.18 -4.71 -9.64
CA THR A 29 -14.49 -6.00 -9.74
C THR A 29 -15.48 -7.14 -10.01
N GLU A 30 -16.58 -7.19 -9.29
CA GLU A 30 -17.62 -8.21 -9.50
C GLU A 30 -18.24 -8.14 -10.90
N ARG A 31 -18.44 -6.93 -11.46
CA ARG A 31 -18.93 -6.76 -12.83
C ARG A 31 -17.90 -7.23 -13.86
N ILE A 32 -16.62 -6.99 -13.63
CA ILE A 32 -15.55 -7.53 -14.48
C ILE A 32 -15.59 -9.04 -14.48
N LEU A 33 -15.68 -9.68 -13.32
CA LEU A 33 -15.74 -11.13 -13.19
C LEU A 33 -17.00 -11.71 -13.86
N PHE A 34 -18.11 -11.00 -13.77
CA PHE A 34 -19.35 -11.41 -14.43
C PHE A 34 -19.21 -11.34 -15.97
N TYR A 35 -18.78 -10.22 -16.53
CA TYR A 35 -18.64 -10.06 -17.98
C TYR A 35 -17.56 -10.92 -18.61
N THR A 36 -16.55 -11.31 -17.84
CA THR A 36 -15.49 -12.24 -18.28
C THR A 36 -15.87 -13.71 -18.11
N GLY A 37 -17.08 -14.01 -17.60
CA GLY A 37 -17.61 -15.36 -17.46
C GLY A 37 -17.09 -16.17 -16.27
N VAL A 38 -16.36 -15.54 -15.36
CA VAL A 38 -15.86 -16.18 -14.13
C VAL A 38 -17.00 -16.42 -13.14
N ASN A 39 -17.89 -15.45 -13.00
CA ASN A 39 -19.08 -15.52 -12.17
C ASN A 39 -20.35 -15.69 -13.03
N HIS A 40 -21.25 -16.57 -12.62
CA HIS A 40 -22.55 -16.77 -13.26
C HIS A 40 -23.66 -15.87 -12.69
N LYS A 41 -23.40 -15.26 -11.55
CA LYS A 41 -24.30 -14.30 -10.89
C LYS A 41 -23.51 -13.07 -10.47
N ILE A 42 -24.18 -11.93 -10.48
CA ILE A 42 -23.61 -10.70 -9.97
C ILE A 42 -23.60 -10.75 -8.43
N GLY A 43 -22.43 -10.62 -7.84
CA GLY A 43 -22.27 -10.44 -6.39
C GLY A 43 -22.47 -8.97 -6.01
N GLU A 44 -23.16 -8.75 -4.89
CA GLU A 44 -23.36 -7.41 -4.32
C GLU A 44 -22.72 -7.33 -2.94
N THR A 45 -22.03 -6.23 -2.68
CA THR A 45 -21.33 -5.99 -1.40
C THR A 45 -22.31 -5.93 -0.24
N HIS A 46 -23.46 -5.30 -0.45
CA HIS A 46 -24.49 -5.15 0.60
C HIS A 46 -25.15 -6.47 1.00
N ASP A 47 -25.15 -7.44 0.10
CA ASP A 47 -25.73 -8.77 0.35
C ASP A 47 -24.69 -9.79 0.84
N GLY A 48 -23.42 -9.37 1.02
CA GLY A 48 -22.32 -10.25 1.42
C GLY A 48 -21.99 -11.33 0.37
N ALA A 49 -22.39 -11.10 -0.89
CA ALA A 49 -22.26 -12.06 -1.98
C ALA A 49 -21.05 -11.80 -2.89
N SER A 50 -20.12 -10.94 -2.48
CA SER A 50 -18.91 -10.63 -3.24
C SER A 50 -17.98 -11.83 -3.31
N THR A 51 -17.48 -12.12 -4.51
CA THR A 51 -16.59 -13.26 -4.75
C THR A 51 -15.15 -12.99 -4.35
N MET A 52 -14.70 -11.74 -4.46
CA MET A 52 -13.34 -11.32 -4.10
C MET A 52 -13.17 -11.10 -2.61
N ASP A 53 -14.23 -10.70 -1.90
CA ASP A 53 -14.23 -10.54 -0.45
C ASP A 53 -14.59 -11.87 0.20
N TRP A 54 -13.62 -12.77 0.31
CA TRP A 54 -13.82 -14.14 0.80
C TRP A 54 -13.83 -14.25 2.32
N MET A 55 -13.27 -13.26 3.01
CA MET A 55 -13.20 -13.24 4.45
C MET A 55 -14.56 -12.83 5.04
N GLU A 56 -15.04 -13.54 6.05
CA GLU A 56 -16.35 -13.25 6.70
C GLU A 56 -16.44 -11.78 7.17
N GLN A 57 -15.35 -11.24 7.70
CA GLN A 57 -15.29 -9.84 8.13
C GLN A 57 -15.36 -8.85 6.96
N GLU A 58 -14.81 -9.19 5.80
CA GLU A 58 -14.93 -8.37 4.59
C GLU A 58 -16.38 -8.26 4.16
N GLN A 59 -17.08 -9.39 4.15
CA GLN A 59 -18.50 -9.46 3.80
C GLN A 59 -19.39 -8.71 4.79
N GLU A 60 -19.17 -8.87 6.10
CA GLU A 60 -19.91 -8.19 7.14
C GLU A 60 -19.71 -6.67 7.14
N ARG A 61 -18.50 -6.21 6.88
CA ARG A 61 -18.13 -4.80 6.90
C ARG A 61 -18.29 -4.10 5.55
N GLY A 62 -18.44 -4.87 4.47
CA GLY A 62 -18.55 -4.36 3.11
C GLY A 62 -17.26 -3.70 2.59
N ILE A 63 -16.10 -4.09 3.11
CA ILE A 63 -14.78 -3.55 2.74
C ILE A 63 -13.81 -4.67 2.39
N THR A 64 -12.87 -4.40 1.50
CA THR A 64 -11.75 -5.29 1.22
C THR A 64 -10.66 -5.13 2.27
N ILE A 65 -10.32 -6.21 2.95
CA ILE A 65 -9.30 -6.24 4.01
C ILE A 65 -7.99 -6.80 3.46
N THR A 66 -8.07 -7.92 2.74
CA THR A 66 -6.91 -8.57 2.13
C THR A 66 -6.98 -8.50 0.62
N SER A 67 -5.81 -8.41 -0.03
CA SER A 67 -5.75 -8.53 -1.48
C SER A 67 -6.15 -9.93 -1.92
N ALA A 68 -7.05 -10.03 -2.87
CA ALA A 68 -7.39 -11.27 -3.53
C ALA A 68 -6.91 -11.22 -4.99
N ALA A 69 -6.30 -12.30 -5.46
CA ALA A 69 -5.84 -12.41 -6.84
C ALA A 69 -6.75 -13.36 -7.62
N THR A 70 -7.16 -12.97 -8.80
CA THR A 70 -7.97 -13.81 -9.69
C THR A 70 -7.56 -13.64 -11.14
N THR A 71 -7.79 -14.67 -11.92
CA THR A 71 -7.52 -14.69 -13.37
C THR A 71 -8.84 -14.70 -14.12
N CYS A 72 -8.95 -13.87 -15.15
CA CYS A 72 -10.07 -13.86 -16.06
C CYS A 72 -9.61 -13.60 -17.50
N PHE A 73 -10.53 -13.76 -18.47
CA PHE A 73 -10.23 -13.59 -19.89
C PHE A 73 -11.21 -12.59 -20.51
N TRP A 74 -10.69 -11.68 -21.30
CA TRP A 74 -11.48 -10.76 -22.09
C TRP A 74 -11.00 -10.78 -23.54
N GLY A 75 -11.88 -11.24 -24.44
CA GLY A 75 -11.44 -11.60 -25.78
C GLY A 75 -10.36 -12.68 -25.73
N ASP A 76 -9.27 -12.47 -26.46
CA ASP A 76 -8.10 -13.36 -26.48
C ASP A 76 -7.05 -13.00 -25.40
N ASN A 77 -7.38 -12.11 -24.47
CA ASN A 77 -6.44 -11.61 -23.48
C ASN A 77 -6.71 -12.22 -22.10
N GLN A 78 -5.64 -12.51 -21.38
CA GLN A 78 -5.69 -12.91 -19.97
C GLN A 78 -5.48 -11.69 -19.08
N ILE A 79 -6.37 -11.50 -18.12
CA ILE A 79 -6.28 -10.43 -17.13
C ILE A 79 -6.13 -11.07 -15.76
N ASN A 80 -5.01 -10.80 -15.10
CA ASN A 80 -4.78 -11.14 -13.70
C ASN A 80 -5.12 -9.90 -12.87
N ILE A 81 -6.11 -10.02 -12.00
CA ILE A 81 -6.59 -8.91 -11.18
C ILE A 81 -6.18 -9.13 -9.74
N ILE A 82 -5.57 -8.11 -9.14
CA ILE A 82 -5.34 -8.04 -7.70
C ILE A 82 -6.25 -6.95 -7.16
N ASP A 83 -7.22 -7.34 -6.36
CA ASP A 83 -8.09 -6.42 -5.65
C ASP A 83 -7.38 -5.91 -4.40
N THR A 84 -7.28 -4.59 -4.24
CA THR A 84 -6.54 -3.96 -3.15
C THR A 84 -7.48 -3.32 -2.15
N PRO A 85 -7.17 -3.34 -0.83
CA PRO A 85 -7.95 -2.62 0.15
C PRO A 85 -7.98 -1.12 -0.12
N GLY A 86 -9.11 -0.49 0.20
CA GLY A 86 -9.26 0.97 0.09
C GLY A 86 -9.03 1.72 1.40
N HIS A 87 -8.94 1.02 2.53
CA HIS A 87 -8.78 1.63 3.84
C HIS A 87 -7.32 1.88 4.20
N VAL A 88 -7.03 3.02 4.82
CA VAL A 88 -5.66 3.43 5.18
C VAL A 88 -4.96 2.49 6.16
N ASP A 89 -5.71 1.80 7.01
CA ASP A 89 -5.16 0.81 7.93
C ASP A 89 -4.52 -0.38 7.19
N PHE A 90 -4.86 -0.58 5.93
CA PHE A 90 -4.33 -1.64 5.07
C PHE A 90 -3.32 -1.14 4.03
N THR A 91 -2.64 -0.04 4.30
CA THR A 91 -1.61 0.53 3.44
C THR A 91 -0.60 -0.51 2.94
N VAL A 92 -0.26 -1.47 3.79
CA VAL A 92 0.68 -2.55 3.47
C VAL A 92 0.14 -3.50 2.40
N GLU A 93 -1.12 -3.87 2.47
CA GLU A 93 -1.75 -4.70 1.43
C GLU A 93 -1.74 -3.98 0.08
N VAL A 94 -1.94 -2.67 0.08
CA VAL A 94 -1.83 -1.84 -1.11
C VAL A 94 -0.39 -1.82 -1.64
N GLU A 95 0.60 -1.59 -0.77
CA GLU A 95 2.02 -1.61 -1.14
C GLU A 95 2.45 -2.94 -1.76
N ARG A 96 2.05 -4.05 -1.15
CA ARG A 96 2.31 -5.40 -1.69
C ARG A 96 1.76 -5.58 -3.09
N SER A 97 0.52 -5.16 -3.29
CA SER A 97 -0.16 -5.29 -4.58
C SER A 97 0.50 -4.42 -5.64
N LEU A 98 0.76 -3.16 -5.34
CA LEU A 98 1.35 -2.21 -6.29
C LEU A 98 2.75 -2.62 -6.77
N ARG A 99 3.53 -3.28 -5.91
CA ARG A 99 4.89 -3.72 -6.25
C ARG A 99 4.90 -4.72 -7.42
N VAL A 100 3.87 -5.52 -7.55
CA VAL A 100 3.81 -6.62 -8.52
C VAL A 100 2.89 -6.36 -9.72
N LEU A 101 2.21 -5.22 -9.74
CA LEU A 101 1.33 -4.83 -10.83
C LEU A 101 2.09 -4.17 -11.99
N ASP A 102 1.62 -4.41 -13.20
CA ASP A 102 2.08 -3.71 -14.39
C ASP A 102 1.23 -2.47 -14.70
N GLY A 103 -0.03 -2.49 -14.29
CA GLY A 103 -0.95 -1.38 -14.45
C GLY A 103 -2.09 -1.43 -13.43
N ALA A 104 -2.89 -0.38 -13.37
CA ALA A 104 -4.01 -0.31 -12.45
C ALA A 104 -5.19 0.46 -13.02
N VAL A 105 -6.37 0.15 -12.49
CA VAL A 105 -7.60 0.93 -12.70
C VAL A 105 -7.88 1.70 -11.42
N ALA A 106 -7.86 3.02 -11.49
CA ALA A 106 -8.22 3.89 -10.38
C ALA A 106 -9.71 4.24 -10.49
N VAL A 107 -10.51 3.79 -9.53
CA VAL A 107 -11.94 4.03 -9.49
C VAL A 107 -12.25 5.22 -8.60
N PHE A 108 -12.92 6.23 -9.14
CA PHE A 108 -13.33 7.42 -8.42
C PHE A 108 -14.85 7.49 -8.31
N ASP A 109 -15.35 8.00 -7.19
CA ASP A 109 -16.77 8.30 -7.03
C ASP A 109 -17.10 9.57 -7.80
N GLY A 110 -18.02 9.49 -8.76
CA GLY A 110 -18.41 10.61 -9.62
C GLY A 110 -19.05 11.77 -8.87
N LYS A 111 -19.55 11.54 -7.67
CA LYS A 111 -20.10 12.59 -6.80
C LYS A 111 -19.02 13.24 -5.93
N GLU A 112 -18.20 12.42 -5.30
CA GLU A 112 -17.25 12.89 -4.29
C GLU A 112 -15.90 13.36 -4.90
N GLY A 113 -15.57 12.88 -6.09
CA GLY A 113 -14.30 13.16 -6.73
C GLY A 113 -13.12 12.45 -6.05
N VAL A 114 -11.95 13.08 -6.07
CA VAL A 114 -10.77 12.55 -5.38
C VAL A 114 -10.90 12.78 -3.88
N GLU A 115 -10.82 11.70 -3.14
CA GLU A 115 -10.90 11.66 -1.68
C GLU A 115 -9.51 11.38 -1.08
N PRO A 116 -9.26 11.60 0.23
CA PRO A 116 -7.92 11.44 0.83
C PRO A 116 -7.32 10.05 0.65
N GLN A 117 -8.12 9.00 0.74
CA GLN A 117 -7.63 7.64 0.54
C GLN A 117 -7.28 7.39 -0.93
N SER A 118 -8.03 7.96 -1.87
CA SER A 118 -7.68 7.96 -3.29
C SER A 118 -6.32 8.64 -3.51
N GLU A 119 -6.09 9.76 -2.86
CA GLU A 119 -4.83 10.50 -2.93
C GLU A 119 -3.67 9.67 -2.38
N THR A 120 -3.85 9.02 -1.23
CA THR A 120 -2.84 8.16 -0.61
C THR A 120 -2.46 7.00 -1.53
N VAL A 121 -3.45 6.28 -2.03
CA VAL A 121 -3.24 5.13 -2.93
C VAL A 121 -2.60 5.58 -4.25
N TRP A 122 -2.99 6.73 -4.76
CA TRP A 122 -2.41 7.31 -5.97
C TRP A 122 -0.93 7.61 -5.80
N ARG A 123 -0.53 8.22 -4.68
CA ARG A 123 0.87 8.52 -4.37
C ARG A 123 1.70 7.23 -4.20
N GLN A 124 1.12 6.20 -3.61
CA GLN A 124 1.76 4.89 -3.54
C GLN A 124 1.99 4.30 -4.93
N ALA A 125 1.01 4.43 -5.83
CA ALA A 125 1.17 4.00 -7.21
C ALA A 125 2.25 4.80 -7.95
N ASP A 126 2.40 6.09 -7.67
CA ASP A 126 3.49 6.92 -8.19
C ASP A 126 4.87 6.40 -7.74
N LYS A 127 4.98 5.97 -6.49
CA LYS A 127 6.21 5.40 -5.93
C LYS A 127 6.71 4.20 -6.73
N TYR A 128 5.83 3.37 -7.23
CA TYR A 128 6.16 2.18 -8.03
C TYR A 128 6.02 2.40 -9.53
N ASP A 129 5.77 3.63 -9.95
CA ASP A 129 5.60 4.03 -11.36
C ASP A 129 4.60 3.14 -12.13
N VAL A 130 3.46 2.88 -11.50
CA VAL A 130 2.40 2.03 -12.05
C VAL A 130 1.52 2.84 -13.02
N PRO A 131 1.49 2.53 -14.31
CA PRO A 131 0.56 3.14 -15.26
C PRO A 131 -0.90 2.90 -14.86
N ARG A 132 -1.75 3.90 -15.06
CA ARG A 132 -3.14 3.86 -14.60
C ARG A 132 -4.11 4.39 -15.64
N ILE A 133 -5.30 3.80 -15.66
CA ILE A 133 -6.49 4.40 -16.25
C ILE A 133 -7.45 4.79 -15.13
N CYS A 134 -8.24 5.83 -15.34
CA CYS A 134 -9.21 6.32 -14.36
C CYS A 134 -10.62 5.94 -14.80
N PHE A 135 -11.41 5.42 -13.88
CA PHE A 135 -12.81 5.09 -14.10
C PHE A 135 -13.67 5.90 -13.13
N VAL A 136 -14.40 6.88 -13.65
CA VAL A 136 -15.34 7.69 -12.87
C VAL A 136 -16.64 6.91 -12.76
N ASN A 137 -16.83 6.29 -11.60
CA ASN A 137 -17.95 5.40 -11.30
C ASN A 137 -19.11 6.16 -10.67
N LYS A 138 -20.23 5.49 -10.51
CA LYS A 138 -21.44 6.01 -9.87
C LYS A 138 -22.04 7.25 -10.55
N MET A 139 -21.96 7.31 -11.87
CA MET A 139 -22.55 8.39 -12.64
C MET A 139 -24.10 8.44 -12.58
N ASP A 140 -24.72 7.37 -12.11
CA ASP A 140 -26.16 7.27 -11.83
C ASP A 140 -26.60 7.88 -10.50
N LYS A 141 -25.64 8.21 -9.60
CA LYS A 141 -25.92 8.71 -8.27
C LYS A 141 -26.30 10.19 -8.29
N LEU A 142 -27.22 10.57 -7.43
CA LEU A 142 -27.63 11.97 -7.25
C LEU A 142 -26.42 12.83 -6.87
N GLY A 143 -26.19 13.89 -7.62
CA GLY A 143 -25.04 14.79 -7.48
C GLY A 143 -23.80 14.38 -8.25
N ALA A 144 -23.85 13.33 -9.06
CA ALA A 144 -22.71 12.91 -9.87
C ALA A 144 -22.36 13.97 -10.93
N ASP A 145 -21.08 14.34 -10.98
CA ASP A 145 -20.52 15.32 -11.92
C ASP A 145 -19.14 14.84 -12.41
N PHE A 146 -19.12 14.37 -13.64
CA PHE A 146 -17.90 13.86 -14.28
C PHE A 146 -16.80 14.94 -14.38
N TYR A 147 -17.19 16.14 -14.79
CA TYR A 147 -16.24 17.24 -15.04
C TYR A 147 -15.61 17.75 -13.73
N PHE A 148 -16.39 17.80 -12.68
CA PHE A 148 -15.90 18.07 -11.33
C PHE A 148 -14.87 17.04 -10.88
N THR A 149 -15.15 15.75 -11.09
CA THR A 149 -14.24 14.66 -10.74
C THR A 149 -12.92 14.77 -11.51
N VAL A 150 -12.96 15.04 -12.79
CA VAL A 150 -11.75 15.27 -13.61
C VAL A 150 -10.95 16.46 -13.10
N ASP A 151 -11.61 17.54 -12.72
CA ASP A 151 -10.95 18.71 -12.13
C ASP A 151 -10.24 18.37 -10.80
N THR A 152 -10.85 17.54 -9.96
CA THR A 152 -10.21 17.08 -8.72
C THR A 152 -8.98 16.21 -8.98
N ILE A 153 -8.97 15.42 -10.04
CA ILE A 153 -7.80 14.65 -10.46
C ILE A 153 -6.64 15.58 -10.79
N ILE A 154 -6.91 16.67 -11.51
CA ILE A 154 -5.90 17.67 -11.83
C ILE A 154 -5.40 18.39 -10.58
N LYS A 155 -6.31 18.93 -9.77
CA LYS A 155 -5.98 19.81 -8.64
C LYS A 155 -5.39 19.06 -7.44
N ARG A 156 -5.97 17.92 -7.08
CA ARG A 156 -5.58 17.17 -5.87
C ARG A 156 -4.46 16.17 -6.11
N LEU A 157 -4.46 15.52 -7.26
CA LEU A 157 -3.44 14.53 -7.58
C LEU A 157 -2.26 15.11 -8.35
N GLY A 158 -2.41 16.32 -8.93
CA GLY A 158 -1.39 16.89 -9.80
C GLY A 158 -1.14 16.05 -11.06
N ALA A 159 -2.11 15.20 -11.42
CA ALA A 159 -2.02 14.32 -12.56
C ALA A 159 -2.49 15.01 -13.84
N LYS A 160 -2.10 14.45 -14.99
CA LYS A 160 -2.54 14.92 -16.31
C LYS A 160 -3.55 13.92 -16.88
N PRO A 161 -4.86 14.09 -16.62
CA PRO A 161 -5.88 13.20 -17.15
C PRO A 161 -6.09 13.47 -18.65
N LEU A 162 -6.30 12.39 -19.40
CA LEU A 162 -6.76 12.46 -20.79
C LEU A 162 -8.18 11.91 -20.87
N VAL A 163 -9.13 12.77 -21.04
CA VAL A 163 -10.54 12.38 -21.18
C VAL A 163 -10.75 11.67 -22.51
N ILE A 164 -11.11 10.39 -22.47
CA ILE A 164 -11.39 9.58 -23.66
C ILE A 164 -12.87 9.22 -23.81
N GLN A 165 -13.66 9.49 -22.78
CA GLN A 165 -15.12 9.32 -22.79
C GLN A 165 -15.80 10.50 -22.14
N LEU A 166 -17.00 10.81 -22.56
CA LEU A 166 -17.90 11.76 -21.91
C LEU A 166 -19.18 11.04 -21.49
N PRO A 167 -19.82 11.40 -20.34
CA PRO A 167 -21.08 10.79 -19.95
C PRO A 167 -22.24 11.29 -20.83
N ILE A 168 -23.17 10.40 -21.14
CA ILE A 168 -24.46 10.74 -21.74
C ILE A 168 -25.48 10.80 -20.60
N GLY A 169 -25.87 12.02 -20.22
CA GLY A 169 -26.69 12.24 -19.04
C GLY A 169 -25.93 12.15 -17.74
N ALA A 170 -26.61 12.37 -16.65
CA ALA A 170 -26.09 12.24 -15.28
C ALA A 170 -27.23 11.82 -14.34
N GLU A 171 -26.89 11.28 -13.18
CA GLU A 171 -27.85 10.82 -12.18
C GLU A 171 -28.81 9.75 -12.78
N SER A 172 -30.12 9.93 -12.60
CA SER A 172 -31.12 9.01 -13.15
C SER A 172 -31.16 8.96 -14.67
N ASP A 173 -30.66 10.01 -15.34
CA ASP A 173 -30.64 10.14 -16.80
C ASP A 173 -29.36 9.60 -17.44
N PHE A 174 -28.43 9.10 -16.64
CA PHE A 174 -27.20 8.48 -17.16
C PHE A 174 -27.53 7.21 -17.93
N GLU A 175 -27.29 7.21 -19.22
CA GLU A 175 -27.63 6.09 -20.11
C GLU A 175 -26.46 5.52 -20.91
N GLY A 176 -25.32 6.18 -20.90
CA GLY A 176 -24.16 5.70 -21.64
C GLY A 176 -23.00 6.68 -21.68
N VAL A 177 -22.10 6.46 -22.65
CA VAL A 177 -20.87 7.24 -22.81
C VAL A 177 -20.66 7.61 -24.28
N VAL A 178 -20.01 8.76 -24.50
CA VAL A 178 -19.47 9.13 -25.80
C VAL A 178 -18.03 8.64 -25.86
N ASP A 179 -17.72 7.79 -26.82
CA ASP A 179 -16.37 7.35 -27.12
C ASP A 179 -15.67 8.40 -28.01
N LEU A 180 -14.75 9.14 -27.46
CA LEU A 180 -14.01 10.20 -28.16
C LEU A 180 -12.95 9.67 -29.13
N VAL A 181 -12.50 8.43 -28.95
CA VAL A 181 -11.49 7.82 -29.84
C VAL A 181 -12.13 7.42 -31.16
N GLU A 182 -13.28 6.78 -31.12
CA GLU A 182 -14.01 6.34 -32.32
C GLU A 182 -15.16 7.27 -32.72
N MET A 183 -15.42 8.32 -31.95
CA MET A 183 -16.48 9.31 -32.18
C MET A 183 -17.87 8.68 -32.40
N ARG A 184 -18.29 7.94 -31.39
CA ARG A 184 -19.59 7.28 -31.36
C ARG A 184 -20.15 7.27 -29.94
N ALA A 185 -21.46 7.01 -29.82
CA ALA A 185 -22.12 6.83 -28.56
C ALA A 185 -22.30 5.33 -28.25
N LEU A 186 -22.06 4.96 -27.00
CA LEU A 186 -22.33 3.63 -26.46
C LEU A 186 -23.43 3.78 -25.42
N THR A 187 -24.60 3.17 -25.63
CA THR A 187 -25.77 3.34 -24.80
C THR A 187 -26.31 2.02 -24.25
N TRP A 188 -26.71 2.04 -22.99
CA TRP A 188 -27.37 0.94 -22.29
C TRP A 188 -28.79 1.38 -21.94
N ARG A 189 -29.75 0.99 -22.78
CA ARG A 189 -31.17 1.36 -22.64
C ARG A 189 -31.93 0.17 -22.06
N GLY A 190 -32.72 0.38 -21.00
CA GLY A 190 -33.56 -0.62 -20.38
C GLY A 190 -33.53 -0.57 -18.85
N ASP A 191 -34.54 -1.16 -18.24
CA ASP A 191 -34.68 -1.20 -16.80
C ASP A 191 -33.71 -2.26 -16.21
N SER A 192 -32.70 -1.82 -15.49
CA SER A 192 -31.58 -2.66 -15.00
C SER A 192 -31.96 -3.57 -13.81
N LYS A 193 -33.19 -3.52 -13.34
CA LYS A 193 -33.64 -4.25 -12.14
C LYS A 193 -34.08 -5.70 -12.39
N GLY A 194 -33.48 -6.43 -13.22
CA GLY A 194 -33.83 -7.83 -13.39
C GLY A 194 -33.24 -8.50 -14.61
N ASP A 195 -32.62 -7.76 -15.47
CA ASP A 195 -32.10 -8.30 -16.71
C ASP A 195 -30.58 -8.17 -16.78
N VAL A 196 -29.91 -9.10 -16.13
CA VAL A 196 -28.45 -9.25 -16.16
C VAL A 196 -27.95 -9.39 -17.60
N GLU A 197 -28.77 -9.93 -18.50
CA GLU A 197 -28.47 -10.03 -19.93
C GLU A 197 -28.49 -8.69 -20.66
N MET A 198 -29.25 -7.70 -20.16
CA MET A 198 -29.31 -6.38 -20.79
C MET A 198 -28.06 -5.54 -20.60
N GLY A 199 -27.35 -5.68 -19.47
CA GLY A 199 -26.06 -5.02 -19.28
C GLY A 199 -24.95 -5.53 -20.20
N ALA A 200 -25.07 -6.75 -20.72
CA ALA A 200 -24.09 -7.36 -21.63
C ALA A 200 -24.17 -6.81 -23.06
N LYS A 201 -25.28 -6.21 -23.42
CA LYS A 201 -25.51 -5.65 -24.77
C LYS A 201 -25.70 -4.15 -24.69
N TYR A 202 -24.86 -3.42 -25.39
CA TYR A 202 -25.02 -1.98 -25.59
C TYR A 202 -25.17 -1.65 -27.05
N ALA A 203 -25.88 -0.56 -27.32
CA ALA A 203 -26.06 -0.06 -28.67
C ALA A 203 -24.93 0.90 -29.04
N ILE A 204 -24.49 0.82 -30.30
CA ILE A 204 -23.57 1.79 -30.89
C ILE A 204 -24.41 2.75 -31.71
N GLU A 205 -24.38 4.03 -31.35
CA GLU A 205 -25.22 5.07 -31.93
C GLU A 205 -24.40 6.30 -32.31
N GLU A 206 -25.02 7.23 -33.01
CA GLU A 206 -24.44 8.55 -33.24
C GLU A 206 -24.43 9.36 -31.94
N ILE A 207 -23.48 10.28 -31.83
CA ILE A 207 -23.35 11.16 -30.67
C ILE A 207 -24.63 12.04 -30.60
N PRO A 208 -25.28 12.14 -29.42
CA PRO A 208 -26.43 13.02 -29.25
C PRO A 208 -26.11 14.46 -29.62
N ALA A 209 -27.06 15.13 -30.28
CA ALA A 209 -26.87 16.47 -30.82
C ALA A 209 -26.50 17.51 -29.74
N ASP A 210 -27.00 17.37 -28.54
CA ASP A 210 -26.69 18.22 -27.37
C ASP A 210 -25.28 18.04 -26.86
N LEU A 211 -24.61 16.92 -27.15
CA LEU A 211 -23.22 16.64 -26.76
C LEU A 211 -22.23 16.80 -27.94
N ALA A 212 -22.69 17.06 -29.13
CA ALA A 212 -21.83 17.15 -30.31
C ALA A 212 -20.74 18.22 -30.21
N GLU A 213 -21.08 19.39 -29.72
CA GLU A 213 -20.10 20.49 -29.50
C GLU A 213 -19.06 20.14 -28.44
N LYS A 214 -19.50 19.62 -27.31
CA LYS A 214 -18.63 19.21 -26.20
C LYS A 214 -17.72 18.04 -26.60
N ALA A 215 -18.26 17.08 -27.35
CA ALA A 215 -17.49 15.97 -27.90
C ALA A 215 -16.39 16.47 -28.85
N ALA A 216 -16.72 17.43 -29.72
CA ALA A 216 -15.74 18.03 -30.61
C ALA A 216 -14.63 18.78 -29.88
N GLU A 217 -14.97 19.52 -28.82
CA GLU A 217 -14.01 20.21 -27.95
C GLU A 217 -13.04 19.24 -27.28
N TYR A 218 -13.55 18.20 -26.61
CA TYR A 218 -12.72 17.20 -25.94
C TYR A 218 -11.94 16.32 -26.92
N ARG A 219 -12.50 16.04 -28.08
CA ARG A 219 -11.80 15.35 -29.16
C ARG A 219 -10.59 16.15 -29.65
N LYS A 220 -10.72 17.46 -29.77
CA LYS A 220 -9.63 18.34 -30.13
C LYS A 220 -8.49 18.28 -29.12
N LEU A 221 -8.81 18.35 -27.82
CA LEU A 221 -7.82 18.21 -26.74
C LEU A 221 -7.10 16.85 -26.79
N LEU A 222 -7.85 15.80 -27.05
CA LEU A 222 -7.31 14.44 -27.18
C LEU A 222 -6.34 14.35 -28.37
N LEU A 223 -6.72 14.86 -29.53
CA LEU A 223 -5.87 14.83 -30.74
C LEU A 223 -4.62 15.69 -30.58
N GLU A 224 -4.69 16.84 -29.92
CA GLU A 224 -3.54 17.67 -29.61
C GLU A 224 -2.55 16.93 -28.72
N THR A 225 -3.03 16.27 -27.68
CA THR A 225 -2.17 15.47 -26.77
C THR A 225 -1.54 14.29 -27.51
N VAL A 226 -2.29 13.59 -28.32
CA VAL A 226 -1.81 12.45 -29.12
C VAL A 226 -0.78 12.88 -30.16
N ALA A 227 -1.01 14.00 -30.83
CA ALA A 227 -0.13 14.51 -31.87
C ALA A 227 1.27 14.88 -31.38
N GLU A 228 1.39 15.30 -30.10
CA GLU A 228 2.67 15.64 -29.49
C GLU A 228 3.64 14.44 -29.30
N THR A 229 3.15 13.20 -29.41
CA THR A 229 3.95 11.99 -29.17
C THR A 229 4.91 11.63 -30.30
N ASP A 230 4.61 12.07 -31.52
CA ASP A 230 5.32 11.66 -32.74
C ASP A 230 5.27 12.79 -33.76
N ASP A 231 6.40 13.14 -34.35
CA ASP A 231 6.52 14.18 -35.38
C ASP A 231 5.64 13.88 -36.61
N ALA A 232 5.52 12.61 -36.98
CA ALA A 232 4.65 12.20 -38.10
C ALA A 232 3.16 12.43 -37.79
N LEU A 233 2.72 12.16 -36.57
CA LEU A 233 1.35 12.43 -36.12
C LEU A 233 1.10 13.94 -36.03
N MET A 234 2.08 14.71 -35.59
CA MET A 234 1.99 16.17 -35.51
C MET A 234 1.85 16.80 -36.90
N GLU A 235 2.66 16.37 -37.87
CA GLU A 235 2.53 16.79 -39.25
C GLU A 235 1.13 16.47 -39.84
N LYS A 236 0.68 15.25 -39.60
CA LYS A 236 -0.64 14.80 -40.07
C LYS A 236 -1.78 15.62 -39.45
N TYR A 237 -1.68 15.90 -38.17
CA TYR A 237 -2.68 16.72 -37.45
C TYR A 237 -2.70 18.17 -37.98
N PHE A 238 -1.54 18.81 -38.14
CA PHE A 238 -1.46 20.19 -38.63
C PHE A 238 -1.80 20.34 -40.15
N SER A 239 -1.64 19.29 -40.94
CA SER A 239 -2.07 19.28 -42.34
C SER A 239 -3.59 19.16 -42.51
N GLY A 240 -4.33 18.94 -41.42
CA GLY A 240 -5.79 18.77 -41.45
C GLY A 240 -6.24 17.36 -41.78
N GLU A 241 -5.34 16.39 -41.87
CA GLU A 241 -5.68 14.97 -42.01
C GLU A 241 -6.16 14.38 -40.71
N ASP A 242 -7.19 13.54 -40.74
CA ASP A 242 -7.65 12.81 -39.58
C ASP A 242 -6.68 11.69 -39.20
N LEU A 243 -6.40 11.57 -37.90
CA LEU A 243 -5.66 10.43 -37.35
C LEU A 243 -6.56 9.20 -37.35
N THR A 244 -5.99 8.05 -37.69
CA THR A 244 -6.75 6.79 -37.63
C THR A 244 -6.96 6.36 -36.18
N VAL A 245 -7.98 5.55 -35.91
CA VAL A 245 -8.26 4.99 -34.59
C VAL A 245 -7.02 4.21 -34.04
N ALA A 246 -6.37 3.44 -34.91
CA ALA A 246 -5.17 2.68 -34.55
C ALA A 246 -4.01 3.60 -34.12
N GLU A 247 -3.80 4.70 -34.83
CA GLU A 247 -2.77 5.69 -34.50
C GLU A 247 -3.07 6.38 -33.16
N ILE A 248 -4.32 6.74 -32.91
CA ILE A 248 -4.78 7.37 -31.66
C ILE A 248 -4.57 6.41 -30.49
N LYS A 249 -5.04 5.17 -30.61
CA LYS A 249 -4.89 4.15 -29.55
C LYS A 249 -3.42 3.84 -29.25
N ALA A 250 -2.59 3.70 -30.26
CA ALA A 250 -1.16 3.46 -30.09
C ALA A 250 -0.47 4.61 -29.35
N ALA A 251 -0.81 5.85 -29.66
CA ALA A 251 -0.26 7.03 -29.00
C ALA A 251 -0.74 7.16 -27.54
N ILE A 252 -2.01 6.94 -27.28
CA ILE A 252 -2.57 6.92 -25.91
C ILE A 252 -1.88 5.84 -25.08
N ARG A 253 -1.71 4.64 -25.64
CA ARG A 253 -1.00 3.55 -24.97
C ARG A 253 0.43 3.93 -24.59
N LYS A 254 1.17 4.49 -25.52
CA LYS A 254 2.55 4.94 -25.29
C LYS A 254 2.64 5.94 -24.14
N LEU A 255 1.78 6.95 -24.13
CA LEU A 255 1.71 7.95 -23.07
C LEU A 255 1.29 7.35 -21.74
N THR A 256 0.34 6.43 -21.74
CA THR A 256 -0.15 5.75 -20.54
C THR A 256 0.91 4.84 -19.91
N VAL A 257 1.58 4.04 -20.72
CA VAL A 257 2.65 3.13 -20.29
C VAL A 257 3.82 3.91 -19.67
N ASN A 258 4.11 5.10 -20.18
CA ASN A 258 5.16 5.97 -19.64
C ASN A 258 4.67 6.84 -18.45
N SER A 259 3.45 6.67 -17.99
CA SER A 259 2.83 7.45 -16.91
C SER A 259 2.80 8.97 -17.17
N GLU A 260 2.80 9.37 -18.42
CA GLU A 260 2.73 10.78 -18.82
C GLU A 260 1.30 11.32 -18.80
N ILE A 261 0.34 10.46 -19.08
CA ILE A 261 -1.09 10.75 -19.03
C ILE A 261 -1.86 9.61 -18.38
N TYR A 262 -3.09 9.89 -17.99
CA TYR A 262 -4.00 8.90 -17.41
C TYR A 262 -5.35 8.97 -18.13
N PRO A 263 -5.69 7.99 -18.98
CA PRO A 263 -6.99 7.95 -19.66
C PRO A 263 -8.15 7.94 -18.67
N VAL A 264 -9.16 8.73 -18.90
CA VAL A 264 -10.34 8.83 -18.04
C VAL A 264 -11.58 8.34 -18.77
N LEU A 265 -12.23 7.36 -18.16
CA LEU A 265 -13.48 6.78 -18.58
C LEU A 265 -14.55 7.06 -17.53
N CYS A 266 -15.79 6.79 -17.85
CA CYS A 266 -16.91 6.94 -16.92
C CYS A 266 -17.93 5.82 -17.07
N GLY A 267 -18.75 5.63 -16.03
CA GLY A 267 -19.78 4.63 -16.03
C GLY A 267 -20.49 4.49 -14.69
N SER A 268 -21.30 3.47 -14.60
CA SER A 268 -21.92 3.01 -13.35
C SER A 268 -21.85 1.49 -13.30
N ALA A 269 -20.94 0.96 -12.49
CA ALA A 269 -20.81 -0.48 -12.30
C ALA A 269 -22.10 -1.08 -11.74
N PHE A 270 -22.73 -0.41 -10.78
CA PHE A 270 -23.99 -0.85 -10.17
C PHE A 270 -25.13 -0.99 -11.20
N LYS A 271 -25.21 -0.08 -12.15
CA LYS A 271 -26.21 -0.11 -13.24
C LYS A 271 -25.74 -0.88 -14.47
N ASN A 272 -24.61 -1.56 -14.41
CA ASN A 272 -24.03 -2.34 -15.49
C ASN A 272 -23.75 -1.51 -16.77
N ARG A 273 -23.31 -0.26 -16.61
CA ARG A 273 -23.06 0.68 -17.71
C ARG A 273 -21.61 1.13 -17.73
N GLY A 274 -20.94 0.95 -18.85
CA GLY A 274 -19.57 1.41 -19.06
C GLY A 274 -18.46 0.44 -18.67
N VAL A 275 -18.76 -0.76 -18.18
CA VAL A 275 -17.73 -1.73 -17.72
C VAL A 275 -17.03 -2.39 -18.90
N GLN A 276 -17.74 -2.76 -19.96
CA GLN A 276 -17.13 -3.38 -21.14
C GLN A 276 -16.16 -2.44 -21.86
N PRO A 277 -16.48 -1.15 -22.11
CA PRO A 277 -15.49 -0.21 -22.63
C PRO A 277 -14.28 -0.03 -21.71
N MET A 278 -14.44 -0.13 -20.39
CA MET A 278 -13.32 -0.11 -19.45
C MET A 278 -12.41 -1.33 -19.61
N LEU A 279 -12.98 -2.52 -19.80
CA LEU A 279 -12.20 -3.73 -20.10
C LEU A 279 -11.45 -3.61 -21.42
N ASP A 280 -12.07 -3.06 -22.44
CA ASP A 280 -11.41 -2.76 -23.71
C ASP A 280 -10.24 -1.77 -23.50
N ALA A 281 -10.42 -0.75 -22.66
CA ALA A 281 -9.37 0.21 -22.34
C ALA A 281 -8.20 -0.42 -21.56
N VAL A 282 -8.47 -1.38 -20.69
CA VAL A 282 -7.42 -2.16 -20.01
C VAL A 282 -6.52 -2.86 -21.02
N ILE A 283 -7.11 -3.48 -22.01
CA ILE A 283 -6.37 -4.17 -23.08
C ILE A 283 -5.65 -3.18 -24.00
N ASP A 284 -6.31 -2.09 -24.37
CA ASP A 284 -5.78 -1.12 -25.32
C ASP A 284 -4.67 -0.24 -24.75
N TYR A 285 -4.74 0.14 -23.48
CA TYR A 285 -3.89 1.20 -22.92
C TYR A 285 -2.98 0.78 -21.76
N LEU A 286 -3.34 -0.23 -20.98
CA LEU A 286 -2.48 -0.67 -19.88
C LEU A 286 -1.35 -1.59 -20.39
N PRO A 287 -0.19 -1.55 -19.72
CA PRO A 287 0.96 -2.32 -20.18
C PRO A 287 0.78 -3.83 -19.98
N ASN A 288 1.38 -4.61 -20.88
CA ASN A 288 1.67 -6.01 -20.69
C ASN A 288 3.05 -6.18 -20.00
N PRO A 289 3.44 -7.39 -19.59
CA PRO A 289 4.75 -7.61 -18.97
C PRO A 289 5.96 -7.21 -19.82
N LEU A 290 5.83 -7.16 -21.16
CA LEU A 290 6.90 -6.76 -22.07
C LEU A 290 7.04 -5.24 -22.19
N ASP A 291 5.98 -4.49 -21.90
CA ASP A 291 5.98 -3.02 -21.96
C ASP A 291 6.67 -2.36 -20.76
N VAL A 292 6.75 -3.05 -19.64
CA VAL A 292 7.40 -2.54 -18.45
C VAL A 292 8.92 -2.68 -18.56
N PRO A 293 9.72 -1.78 -17.92
CA PRO A 293 11.18 -1.92 -17.90
C PRO A 293 11.61 -3.26 -17.31
N ALA A 294 12.78 -3.75 -17.73
CA ALA A 294 13.39 -4.94 -17.13
C ALA A 294 13.49 -4.77 -15.61
N THR A 295 13.20 -5.84 -14.88
CA THR A 295 13.23 -5.81 -13.41
C THR A 295 14.67 -5.73 -12.92
N GLU A 296 14.96 -4.72 -12.11
CA GLU A 296 16.25 -4.58 -11.44
C GLU A 296 16.29 -5.49 -10.21
N ALA A 297 17.31 -6.33 -10.16
CA ALA A 297 17.63 -7.17 -9.03
C ALA A 297 19.07 -6.91 -8.60
N ARG A 298 19.40 -7.33 -7.39
CA ARG A 298 20.74 -7.20 -6.81
C ARG A 298 21.40 -8.56 -6.66
N ASP A 299 22.72 -8.60 -6.74
CA ASP A 299 23.46 -9.80 -6.38
C ASP A 299 23.43 -9.97 -4.85
N PRO A 300 23.10 -11.15 -4.31
CA PRO A 300 23.08 -11.38 -2.87
C PRO A 300 24.43 -11.14 -2.17
N ARG A 301 25.52 -11.17 -2.92
CA ARG A 301 26.89 -10.98 -2.42
C ARG A 301 27.41 -9.57 -2.59
N ASP A 302 26.78 -8.78 -3.46
CA ASP A 302 27.19 -7.41 -3.80
C ASP A 302 25.93 -6.59 -4.12
N GLU A 303 25.44 -5.88 -3.14
CA GLU A 303 24.22 -5.06 -3.25
C GLU A 303 24.35 -3.92 -4.26
N GLU A 304 25.56 -3.52 -4.62
CA GLU A 304 25.78 -2.48 -5.63
C GLU A 304 25.68 -3.00 -7.06
N LYS A 305 25.79 -4.31 -7.24
CA LYS A 305 25.70 -4.96 -8.55
C LYS A 305 24.26 -5.15 -8.97
N ILE A 306 23.83 -4.42 -9.98
CA ILE A 306 22.49 -4.53 -10.57
C ILE A 306 22.48 -5.65 -11.61
N ILE A 307 21.51 -6.54 -11.50
CA ILE A 307 21.25 -7.62 -12.45
C ILE A 307 19.85 -7.40 -13.02
N LEU A 308 19.75 -7.31 -14.34
CA LEU A 308 18.45 -7.15 -15.00
C LEU A 308 17.81 -8.50 -15.29
N ARG A 309 16.49 -8.61 -15.05
CA ARG A 309 15.68 -9.75 -15.43
C ARG A 309 14.56 -9.30 -16.35
N HIS A 310 14.39 -10.03 -17.45
CA HIS A 310 13.35 -9.80 -18.44
C HIS A 310 12.27 -10.86 -18.33
N PRO A 311 11.04 -10.60 -18.76
CA PRO A 311 9.96 -11.58 -18.75
C PRO A 311 10.13 -12.63 -19.87
N ASP A 312 11.24 -13.36 -19.82
CA ASP A 312 11.65 -14.39 -20.75
C ASP A 312 11.78 -15.73 -20.02
N ALA A 313 11.08 -16.74 -20.50
CA ALA A 313 11.14 -18.08 -19.93
C ALA A 313 12.52 -18.75 -20.03
N ALA A 314 13.37 -18.30 -20.94
CA ALA A 314 14.75 -18.80 -21.11
C ALA A 314 15.76 -18.20 -20.12
N GLU A 315 15.43 -17.09 -19.48
CA GLU A 315 16.27 -16.49 -18.44
C GLU A 315 16.21 -17.32 -17.14
N PRO A 316 17.21 -17.16 -16.24
CA PRO A 316 17.16 -17.78 -14.92
C PRO A 316 15.93 -17.35 -14.14
N PHE A 317 15.32 -18.29 -13.44
CA PHE A 317 14.10 -18.06 -12.66
C PHE A 317 14.31 -16.99 -11.59
N ALA A 318 13.38 -16.05 -11.50
CA ALA A 318 13.28 -15.10 -10.42
C ALA A 318 11.82 -14.71 -10.18
N ALA A 319 11.39 -14.80 -8.93
CA ALA A 319 10.04 -14.47 -8.52
C ALA A 319 10.02 -13.77 -7.16
N LEU A 320 9.02 -12.94 -6.95
CA LEU A 320 8.79 -12.25 -5.68
C LEU A 320 7.57 -12.82 -4.99
N ALA A 321 7.73 -13.27 -3.75
CA ALA A 321 6.63 -13.63 -2.87
C ALA A 321 6.02 -12.34 -2.29
N PHE A 322 4.83 -11.98 -2.71
CA PHE A 322 4.21 -10.72 -2.31
C PHE A 322 3.05 -10.89 -1.32
N LYS A 323 2.58 -12.11 -1.11
CA LYS A 323 1.52 -12.42 -0.15
C LYS A 323 1.62 -13.86 0.32
N VAL A 324 1.45 -14.05 1.63
CA VAL A 324 1.29 -15.37 2.25
C VAL A 324 -0.09 -15.42 2.89
N ALA A 325 -0.86 -16.46 2.61
CA ALA A 325 -2.17 -16.69 3.20
C ALA A 325 -2.24 -18.10 3.77
N VAL A 326 -3.09 -18.31 4.76
CA VAL A 326 -3.37 -19.63 5.31
C VAL A 326 -4.65 -20.16 4.69
N HIS A 327 -4.53 -21.25 3.94
CA HIS A 327 -5.66 -21.91 3.31
C HIS A 327 -6.18 -23.04 4.23
N PRO A 328 -7.49 -23.20 4.40
CA PRO A 328 -8.06 -24.21 5.31
C PRO A 328 -7.62 -25.65 5.01
N PHE A 329 -7.44 -25.99 3.73
CA PHE A 329 -7.09 -27.36 3.30
C PHE A 329 -5.61 -27.54 2.97
N PHE A 330 -4.96 -26.54 2.41
CA PHE A 330 -3.58 -26.62 1.93
C PHE A 330 -2.55 -26.05 2.89
N GLY A 331 -3.00 -25.42 3.97
CA GLY A 331 -2.12 -24.73 4.89
C GLY A 331 -1.57 -23.44 4.30
N ARG A 332 -0.26 -23.32 4.21
CA ARG A 332 0.39 -22.10 3.74
C ARG A 332 0.35 -21.99 2.21
N LEU A 333 -0.24 -20.92 1.72
CA LEU A 333 -0.35 -20.56 0.32
C LEU A 333 0.44 -19.28 0.06
N THR A 334 1.43 -19.33 -0.84
CA THR A 334 2.27 -18.19 -1.16
C THR A 334 1.96 -17.68 -2.57
N TYR A 335 1.57 -16.41 -2.67
CA TYR A 335 1.36 -15.75 -3.96
C TYR A 335 2.68 -15.19 -4.47
N VAL A 336 3.02 -15.53 -5.71
CA VAL A 336 4.27 -15.12 -6.34
C VAL A 336 4.02 -14.43 -7.68
N ARG A 337 4.78 -13.39 -7.95
CA ARG A 337 4.92 -12.81 -9.29
C ARG A 337 6.22 -13.32 -9.88
N VAL A 338 6.15 -13.99 -11.02
CA VAL A 338 7.32 -14.49 -11.75
C VAL A 338 7.81 -13.41 -12.72
N TYR A 339 9.03 -12.94 -12.51
CA TYR A 339 9.65 -11.90 -13.34
C TYR A 339 10.49 -12.45 -14.47
N SER A 340 11.08 -13.64 -14.30
CA SER A 340 11.86 -14.32 -15.33
C SER A 340 11.86 -15.82 -15.14
N GLY A 341 12.14 -16.56 -16.20
CA GLY A 341 12.33 -17.99 -16.17
C GLY A 341 11.06 -18.80 -16.25
N HIS A 342 11.25 -20.11 -16.13
CA HIS A 342 10.20 -21.11 -16.18
C HIS A 342 10.56 -22.28 -15.27
N LEU A 343 9.65 -22.74 -14.44
CA LEU A 343 9.86 -23.90 -13.58
C LEU A 343 8.62 -24.79 -13.55
N ASP A 344 8.86 -26.11 -13.58
CA ASP A 344 7.81 -27.10 -13.39
C ASP A 344 7.49 -27.30 -11.89
N SER A 345 6.30 -27.79 -11.60
CA SER A 345 5.91 -28.22 -10.26
C SER A 345 6.91 -29.23 -9.70
N GLY A 346 7.32 -29.04 -8.44
CA GLY A 346 8.31 -29.89 -7.77
C GLY A 346 9.78 -29.42 -7.94
N ALA A 347 10.02 -28.35 -8.70
CA ALA A 347 11.37 -27.83 -8.89
C ALA A 347 11.95 -27.22 -7.62
N GLN A 348 13.27 -27.27 -7.50
CA GLN A 348 14.00 -26.66 -6.40
C GLN A 348 14.33 -25.19 -6.73
N VAL A 349 14.16 -24.33 -5.75
CA VAL A 349 14.53 -22.92 -5.80
C VAL A 349 15.30 -22.56 -4.53
N ILE A 350 15.95 -21.41 -4.55
CA ILE A 350 16.52 -20.82 -3.34
C ILE A 350 15.73 -19.57 -2.96
N ASN A 351 15.41 -19.44 -1.68
CA ASN A 351 15.00 -18.16 -1.11
C ASN A 351 16.28 -17.36 -0.85
N SER A 352 16.63 -16.49 -1.78
CA SER A 352 17.87 -15.72 -1.73
C SER A 352 17.89 -14.66 -0.63
N THR A 353 16.73 -14.18 -0.20
CA THR A 353 16.61 -13.23 0.91
C THR A 353 17.04 -13.87 2.22
N LYS A 354 16.69 -15.14 2.44
CA LYS A 354 17.02 -15.88 3.68
C LYS A 354 18.15 -16.90 3.52
N GLY A 355 18.61 -17.14 2.28
CA GLY A 355 19.63 -18.13 2.00
C GLY A 355 19.19 -19.58 2.20
N LYS A 356 17.91 -19.88 2.13
CA LYS A 356 17.34 -21.21 2.36
C LYS A 356 16.84 -21.85 1.07
N LYS A 357 17.08 -23.16 0.94
CA LYS A 357 16.56 -23.95 -0.16
C LYS A 357 15.06 -24.23 0.04
N GLU A 358 14.29 -24.08 -1.01
CA GLU A 358 12.84 -24.30 -1.04
C GLU A 358 12.46 -25.18 -2.24
N ARG A 359 11.30 -25.78 -2.17
CA ARG A 359 10.74 -26.55 -3.28
C ARG A 359 9.34 -26.05 -3.60
N ILE A 360 9.08 -25.73 -4.86
CA ILE A 360 7.74 -25.40 -5.34
C ILE A 360 6.92 -26.68 -5.40
N GLY A 361 5.86 -26.75 -4.60
CA GLY A 361 4.91 -27.84 -4.62
C GLY A 361 3.84 -27.68 -5.70
N LYS A 362 2.57 -27.83 -5.33
CA LYS A 362 1.47 -27.57 -6.25
C LYS A 362 1.36 -26.09 -6.58
N ILE A 363 0.99 -25.82 -7.83
CA ILE A 363 0.85 -24.47 -8.37
C ILE A 363 -0.59 -24.25 -8.80
N PHE A 364 -1.16 -23.10 -8.46
CA PHE A 364 -2.52 -22.73 -8.82
C PHE A 364 -2.58 -21.38 -9.51
N GLN A 365 -3.47 -21.26 -10.49
CA GLN A 365 -4.05 -19.96 -10.86
C GLN A 365 -5.39 -19.84 -10.16
N MET A 366 -5.63 -18.71 -9.51
CA MET A 366 -6.85 -18.46 -8.76
C MET A 366 -7.92 -17.89 -9.68
N HIS A 367 -9.06 -18.54 -9.76
CA HIS A 367 -10.27 -18.05 -10.44
C HIS A 367 -11.32 -17.74 -9.38
N ALA A 368 -11.35 -16.52 -8.91
CA ALA A 368 -12.15 -16.13 -7.76
C ALA A 368 -11.77 -17.01 -6.53
N ASN A 369 -12.70 -17.79 -5.99
CA ASN A 369 -12.45 -18.69 -4.85
C ASN A 369 -12.04 -20.10 -5.26
N LYS A 370 -11.81 -20.35 -6.56
CA LYS A 370 -11.46 -21.67 -7.06
C LYS A 370 -9.98 -21.73 -7.40
N GLU A 371 -9.32 -22.74 -6.87
CA GLU A 371 -7.95 -23.09 -7.21
C GLU A 371 -7.95 -23.93 -8.49
N ASN A 372 -7.28 -23.43 -9.53
CA ASN A 372 -7.11 -24.15 -10.77
C ASN A 372 -5.65 -24.61 -10.89
N PRO A 373 -5.37 -25.91 -10.78
CA PRO A 373 -4.00 -26.40 -10.82
C PRO A 373 -3.38 -26.19 -12.19
N VAL A 374 -2.11 -25.82 -12.19
CA VAL A 374 -1.26 -25.71 -13.37
C VAL A 374 0.04 -26.45 -13.11
N ASP A 375 0.72 -26.88 -14.18
CA ASP A 375 1.89 -27.75 -14.08
C ASP A 375 3.21 -26.98 -13.95
N PHE A 376 3.21 -25.67 -14.24
CA PHE A 376 4.42 -24.85 -14.24
C PHE A 376 4.13 -23.39 -13.87
N VAL A 377 5.19 -22.69 -13.48
CA VAL A 377 5.23 -21.23 -13.36
C VAL A 377 6.11 -20.67 -14.48
N THR A 378 5.67 -19.58 -15.10
CA THR A 378 6.44 -18.94 -16.17
C THR A 378 6.40 -17.41 -16.04
N ALA A 379 7.42 -16.77 -16.61
CA ALA A 379 7.62 -15.32 -16.54
C ALA A 379 6.39 -14.52 -16.98
N GLY A 380 6.11 -13.44 -16.29
CA GLY A 380 5.05 -12.49 -16.59
C GLY A 380 3.70 -12.79 -15.92
N HIS A 381 3.57 -13.86 -15.17
CA HIS A 381 2.33 -14.29 -14.54
C HIS A 381 2.36 -14.28 -13.02
N ILE A 382 1.18 -14.40 -12.43
CA ILE A 382 0.97 -14.48 -10.98
C ILE A 382 0.38 -15.84 -10.64
N TYR A 383 0.95 -16.50 -9.63
CA TYR A 383 0.54 -17.82 -9.19
C TYR A 383 0.39 -17.89 -7.67
N ALA A 384 -0.36 -18.88 -7.21
CA ALA A 384 -0.36 -19.30 -5.82
C ALA A 384 0.34 -20.66 -5.71
N VAL A 385 1.29 -20.77 -4.79
CA VAL A 385 2.18 -21.94 -4.66
C VAL A 385 2.10 -22.52 -3.26
N ILE A 386 2.05 -23.84 -3.18
CA ILE A 386 2.15 -24.60 -1.93
C ILE A 386 3.56 -25.20 -1.80
N GLY A 387 3.97 -25.46 -0.57
CA GLY A 387 5.20 -26.21 -0.26
C GLY A 387 6.37 -25.34 0.15
N LEU A 388 6.23 -24.02 0.13
CA LEU A 388 7.23 -23.12 0.65
C LEU A 388 7.10 -23.01 2.19
N LYS A 389 8.14 -23.39 2.92
CA LYS A 389 8.11 -23.48 4.39
C LYS A 389 8.62 -22.23 5.09
N ASP A 390 9.68 -21.63 4.57
CA ASP A 390 10.40 -20.51 5.18
C ASP A 390 10.21 -19.17 4.45
N THR A 391 9.52 -19.17 3.33
CA THR A 391 9.28 -17.96 2.52
C THR A 391 8.20 -17.09 3.16
N THR A 392 8.51 -15.82 3.35
CA THR A 392 7.59 -14.79 3.84
C THR A 392 7.41 -13.69 2.81
N THR A 393 6.48 -12.78 3.06
CA THR A 393 6.20 -11.67 2.17
C THR A 393 7.45 -10.79 1.94
N GLY A 394 7.75 -10.52 0.68
CA GLY A 394 8.93 -9.75 0.27
C GLY A 394 10.15 -10.58 -0.08
N ASP A 395 10.11 -11.89 0.16
CA ASP A 395 11.24 -12.76 -0.16
C ASP A 395 11.33 -13.04 -1.67
N THR A 396 12.56 -13.22 -2.14
CA THR A 396 12.86 -13.59 -3.52
C THR A 396 13.09 -15.09 -3.64
N LEU A 397 12.44 -15.71 -4.61
CA LEU A 397 12.70 -17.09 -5.02
C LEU A 397 13.41 -17.07 -6.37
N CYS A 398 14.52 -17.76 -6.49
CA CYS A 398 15.31 -17.75 -7.72
C CYS A 398 16.04 -19.05 -7.98
N ASP A 399 16.68 -19.12 -9.18
CA ASP A 399 17.55 -20.22 -9.55
C ASP A 399 18.75 -20.28 -8.60
N PRO A 400 19.05 -21.45 -7.98
CA PRO A 400 20.20 -21.60 -7.09
C PRO A 400 21.56 -21.25 -7.71
N ASN A 401 21.70 -21.42 -9.01
CA ASN A 401 22.95 -21.15 -9.74
C ASN A 401 23.08 -19.70 -10.22
N ASN A 402 22.01 -18.94 -10.26
CA ASN A 402 21.95 -17.55 -10.72
C ASN A 402 21.15 -16.71 -9.73
N GLN A 403 21.67 -16.60 -8.52
CA GLN A 403 20.95 -15.96 -7.43
C GLN A 403 20.86 -14.44 -7.61
N VAL A 404 19.67 -13.93 -7.37
CA VAL A 404 19.38 -12.50 -7.33
C VAL A 404 18.47 -12.20 -6.14
N VAL A 405 18.50 -10.97 -5.63
CA VAL A 405 17.54 -10.45 -4.66
C VAL A 405 16.80 -9.31 -5.33
N LEU A 406 15.48 -9.47 -5.45
CA LEU A 406 14.61 -8.40 -5.90
C LEU A 406 14.50 -7.34 -4.80
N GLU A 407 14.17 -6.12 -5.15
CA GLU A 407 14.01 -5.04 -4.19
C GLU A 407 13.04 -5.44 -3.08
N SER A 408 13.47 -5.27 -1.82
CA SER A 408 12.63 -5.54 -0.66
C SER A 408 11.51 -4.54 -0.57
N MET A 409 10.32 -5.01 -0.19
CA MET A 409 9.21 -4.13 0.14
C MET A 409 9.52 -3.38 1.44
N THR A 410 9.33 -2.06 1.46
CA THR A 410 9.39 -1.26 2.68
C THR A 410 7.99 -1.13 3.25
N PHE A 411 7.86 -1.46 4.53
CA PHE A 411 6.57 -1.38 5.23
C PHE A 411 6.61 -0.28 6.29
N PRO A 412 5.51 0.49 6.45
CA PRO A 412 5.46 1.50 7.48
C PRO A 412 5.46 0.87 8.88
N GLU A 413 6.02 1.61 9.85
CA GLU A 413 5.97 1.20 11.24
C GLU A 413 4.55 1.31 11.80
N PRO A 414 4.12 0.36 12.64
CA PRO A 414 2.81 0.46 13.30
C PRO A 414 2.74 1.66 14.24
N VAL A 415 1.55 2.24 14.34
CA VAL A 415 1.33 3.50 15.08
C VAL A 415 0.43 3.33 16.31
N ILE A 416 -0.19 2.19 16.47
CA ILE A 416 -1.14 1.90 17.55
C ILE A 416 -0.88 0.51 18.14
N SER A 417 -1.14 0.33 19.41
CA SER A 417 -0.98 -0.95 20.10
C SER A 417 -2.12 -1.25 21.05
N VAL A 418 -2.39 -2.53 21.28
CA VAL A 418 -3.29 -2.99 22.35
C VAL A 418 -2.67 -4.16 23.11
N ALA A 419 -2.95 -4.25 24.41
CA ALA A 419 -2.58 -5.40 25.20
C ALA A 419 -3.63 -6.51 25.07
N ILE A 420 -3.20 -7.75 24.91
CA ILE A 420 -4.06 -8.93 24.87
C ILE A 420 -3.70 -9.86 26.02
N GLU A 421 -4.71 -10.27 26.80
CA GLU A 421 -4.58 -11.24 27.88
C GLU A 421 -5.41 -12.49 27.59
N PRO A 422 -4.79 -13.67 27.38
CA PRO A 422 -5.54 -14.90 27.21
C PRO A 422 -6.28 -15.24 28.51
N LYS A 423 -7.49 -15.78 28.40
CA LYS A 423 -8.32 -16.12 29.57
C LYS A 423 -7.88 -17.39 30.29
N THR A 424 -7.27 -18.33 29.57
CA THR A 424 -6.83 -19.63 30.08
C THR A 424 -5.44 -19.98 29.58
N LYS A 425 -4.80 -21.02 30.17
CA LYS A 425 -3.53 -21.55 29.65
C LYS A 425 -3.64 -22.11 28.24
N GLN A 426 -4.77 -22.74 27.92
CA GLN A 426 -5.03 -23.25 26.58
C GLN A 426 -5.16 -22.10 25.58
N ASP A 427 -5.79 -20.99 25.95
CA ASP A 427 -5.87 -19.79 25.13
C ASP A 427 -4.50 -19.16 24.90
N GLN A 428 -3.57 -19.25 25.86
CA GLN A 428 -2.22 -18.76 25.70
C GLN A 428 -1.44 -19.51 24.62
N GLU A 429 -1.58 -20.84 24.54
CA GLU A 429 -0.97 -21.66 23.49
C GLU A 429 -1.59 -21.35 22.12
N LYS A 430 -2.91 -21.22 22.06
CA LYS A 430 -3.64 -20.82 20.85
C LYS A 430 -3.26 -19.42 20.39
N LEU A 431 -3.10 -18.47 21.33
CA LEU A 431 -2.66 -17.11 21.05
C LEU A 431 -1.27 -17.10 20.42
N GLY A 432 -0.31 -17.85 20.97
CA GLY A 432 1.02 -17.97 20.39
C GLY A 432 1.01 -18.47 18.97
N THR A 433 0.20 -19.49 18.66
CA THR A 433 0.04 -20.03 17.32
C THR A 433 -0.63 -19.01 16.38
N ALA A 434 -1.68 -18.35 16.84
CA ALA A 434 -2.38 -17.32 16.08
C ALA A 434 -1.47 -16.14 15.71
N ILE A 435 -0.72 -15.64 16.66
CA ILE A 435 0.25 -14.55 16.48
C ILE A 435 1.30 -14.92 15.44
N GLN A 436 1.87 -16.11 15.53
CA GLN A 436 2.89 -16.57 14.59
C GLN A 436 2.34 -16.60 13.16
N LYS A 437 1.16 -17.17 12.96
CA LYS A 437 0.54 -17.26 11.64
C LYS A 437 0.13 -15.90 11.07
N LEU A 438 -0.44 -15.03 11.89
CA LEU A 438 -0.82 -13.68 11.46
C LEU A 438 0.39 -12.80 11.16
N ALA A 439 1.48 -12.93 11.92
CA ALA A 439 2.73 -12.22 11.64
C ALA A 439 3.39 -12.67 10.33
N GLU A 440 3.24 -13.94 9.95
CA GLU A 440 3.69 -14.45 8.66
C GLU A 440 2.91 -13.84 7.46
N GLU A 441 1.61 -13.59 7.67
CA GLU A 441 0.75 -12.97 6.65
C GLU A 441 0.93 -11.45 6.55
N ASP A 442 1.15 -10.79 7.67
CA ASP A 442 1.16 -9.33 7.78
C ASP A 442 2.45 -8.81 8.42
N PRO A 443 3.38 -8.24 7.63
CA PRO A 443 4.64 -7.72 8.13
C PRO A 443 4.52 -6.45 8.97
N THR A 444 3.38 -5.76 8.98
CA THR A 444 3.14 -4.62 9.89
C THR A 444 2.59 -5.04 11.24
N PHE A 445 2.08 -6.26 11.34
CA PHE A 445 1.67 -6.82 12.61
C PHE A 445 2.89 -7.21 13.44
N ARG A 446 3.09 -6.53 14.55
CA ARG A 446 4.19 -6.82 15.47
C ARG A 446 3.66 -7.19 16.83
N VAL A 447 4.43 -8.00 17.54
CA VAL A 447 4.11 -8.48 18.88
C VAL A 447 5.29 -8.28 19.80
N GLU A 448 5.02 -7.74 20.97
CA GLU A 448 5.99 -7.62 22.05
C GLU A 448 5.44 -8.31 23.30
N GLN A 449 6.31 -9.04 23.99
CA GLN A 449 6.02 -9.50 25.33
C GLN A 449 6.69 -8.58 26.33
N ASN A 450 5.91 -7.94 27.17
CA ASN A 450 6.44 -7.19 28.28
C ASN A 450 6.89 -8.18 29.36
N GLN A 451 8.19 -8.30 29.55
CA GLN A 451 8.77 -9.23 30.52
C GLN A 451 8.46 -8.88 31.97
N GLU A 452 8.20 -7.60 32.26
CA GLU A 452 7.86 -7.14 33.61
C GLU A 452 6.42 -7.42 33.98
N THR A 453 5.48 -7.19 33.06
CA THR A 453 4.04 -7.36 33.31
C THR A 453 3.48 -8.69 32.82
N GLY A 454 4.22 -9.43 32.01
CA GLY A 454 3.75 -10.65 31.34
C GLY A 454 2.69 -10.41 30.28
N GLN A 455 2.38 -9.16 29.93
CA GLN A 455 1.40 -8.81 28.92
C GLN A 455 1.97 -9.02 27.51
N THR A 456 1.10 -9.53 26.62
CA THR A 456 1.35 -9.55 25.18
C THR A 456 0.74 -8.29 24.58
N VAL A 457 1.57 -7.50 23.90
CA VAL A 457 1.15 -6.27 23.21
C VAL A 457 1.24 -6.48 21.71
N ILE A 458 0.14 -6.22 21.00
CA ILE A 458 0.11 -6.26 19.54
C ILE A 458 0.09 -4.83 18.96
N HIS A 459 0.80 -4.65 17.87
CA HIS A 459 0.95 -3.37 17.17
C HIS A 459 0.36 -3.46 15.78
N GLY A 460 -0.32 -2.41 15.35
CA GLY A 460 -0.96 -2.33 14.04
C GLY A 460 -1.02 -0.91 13.49
N MET A 461 -1.60 -0.77 12.31
CA MET A 461 -1.66 0.48 11.56
C MET A 461 -2.84 1.37 11.91
N GLY A 462 -3.81 0.87 12.64
CA GLY A 462 -4.99 1.61 13.08
C GLY A 462 -5.97 0.76 13.86
N GLU A 463 -7.02 1.40 14.39
CA GLU A 463 -8.04 0.70 15.20
C GLU A 463 -8.71 -0.43 14.42
N LEU A 464 -9.11 -0.18 13.18
CA LEU A 464 -9.74 -1.19 12.34
C LEU A 464 -8.82 -2.37 12.07
N HIS A 465 -7.55 -2.11 11.79
CA HIS A 465 -6.55 -3.16 11.59
C HIS A 465 -6.42 -4.07 12.82
N LEU A 466 -6.30 -3.49 14.01
CA LEU A 466 -6.21 -4.27 15.25
C LEU A 466 -7.51 -5.00 15.57
N ASP A 467 -8.68 -4.39 15.37
CA ASP A 467 -9.98 -5.03 15.56
C ASP A 467 -10.14 -6.27 14.68
N ILE A 468 -9.72 -6.19 13.44
CA ILE A 468 -9.77 -7.31 12.50
C ILE A 468 -8.83 -8.42 12.92
N LEU A 469 -7.61 -8.10 13.34
CA LEU A 469 -6.65 -9.10 13.83
C LEU A 469 -7.17 -9.83 15.06
N VAL A 470 -7.72 -9.10 16.02
CA VAL A 470 -8.30 -9.67 17.23
C VAL A 470 -9.50 -10.58 16.91
N ASP A 471 -10.37 -10.13 16.01
CA ASP A 471 -11.54 -10.88 15.58
C ASP A 471 -11.13 -12.16 14.82
N ARG A 472 -10.10 -12.11 14.00
CA ARG A 472 -9.50 -13.30 13.35
C ARG A 472 -8.92 -14.28 14.37
N MET A 473 -8.24 -13.80 15.42
CA MET A 473 -7.74 -14.66 16.49
C MET A 473 -8.89 -15.42 17.15
N LYS A 474 -10.01 -14.75 17.40
CA LYS A 474 -11.20 -15.34 17.98
C LYS A 474 -11.89 -16.34 17.05
N ARG A 475 -12.16 -15.96 15.82
CA ARG A 475 -12.95 -16.75 14.85
C ARG A 475 -12.17 -17.90 14.25
N GLU A 476 -10.97 -17.63 13.74
CA GLU A 476 -10.15 -18.62 13.02
C GLU A 476 -9.33 -19.50 13.96
N PHE A 477 -8.79 -18.92 15.03
CA PHE A 477 -7.87 -19.62 15.94
C PHE A 477 -8.53 -20.01 17.27
N LYS A 478 -9.79 -19.60 17.49
CA LYS A 478 -10.55 -19.91 18.70
C LYS A 478 -9.89 -19.44 20.00
N VAL A 479 -9.21 -18.28 19.95
CA VAL A 479 -8.59 -17.66 21.11
C VAL A 479 -9.61 -16.83 21.88
N GLU A 480 -9.77 -17.12 23.19
CA GLU A 480 -10.51 -16.28 24.12
C GLU A 480 -9.53 -15.38 24.88
N ALA A 481 -9.64 -14.08 24.70
CA ALA A 481 -8.75 -13.09 25.28
C ALA A 481 -9.48 -11.81 25.67
N ASN A 482 -8.97 -11.13 26.70
CA ASN A 482 -9.36 -9.78 27.05
C ASN A 482 -8.48 -8.78 26.31
N VAL A 483 -9.07 -7.79 25.70
CA VAL A 483 -8.38 -6.76 24.91
C VAL A 483 -8.44 -5.44 25.65
N GLY A 484 -7.26 -4.84 25.87
CA GLY A 484 -7.13 -3.54 26.50
C GLY A 484 -7.55 -2.38 25.58
N LYS A 485 -7.43 -1.15 26.07
CA LYS A 485 -7.69 0.05 25.29
C LYS A 485 -6.53 0.32 24.32
N PRO A 486 -6.82 0.86 23.13
CA PRO A 486 -5.76 1.26 22.19
C PRO A 486 -4.77 2.26 22.81
N GLN A 487 -3.50 2.07 22.54
CA GLN A 487 -2.40 2.93 22.96
C GLN A 487 -1.66 3.46 21.75
N VAL A 488 -1.25 4.71 21.80
CA VAL A 488 -0.48 5.35 20.74
C VAL A 488 1.00 4.95 20.86
N ALA A 489 1.62 4.66 19.72
CA ALA A 489 3.05 4.42 19.64
C ALA A 489 3.80 5.75 19.58
N TYR A 490 4.21 6.27 20.74
CA TYR A 490 5.07 7.44 20.81
C TYR A 490 6.50 7.11 20.36
N ARG A 491 7.25 8.16 20.03
CA ARG A 491 8.69 8.09 19.72
C ARG A 491 9.40 9.21 20.46
N GLU A 492 10.71 9.13 20.50
CA GLU A 492 11.57 10.19 21.03
C GLU A 492 12.50 10.67 19.91
N THR A 493 12.97 11.90 19.99
CA THR A 493 13.98 12.45 19.09
C THR A 493 14.82 13.50 19.79
N ILE A 494 15.87 13.95 19.14
CA ILE A 494 16.74 15.03 19.62
C ILE A 494 16.52 16.29 18.78
N ARG A 495 16.62 17.46 19.40
CA ARG A 495 16.48 18.77 18.71
C ARG A 495 17.80 19.46 18.43
N ARG A 496 18.83 19.16 19.21
CA ARG A 496 20.14 19.81 19.12
C ARG A 496 21.23 18.80 18.77
N ALA A 497 22.23 19.33 18.07
CA ALA A 497 23.46 18.58 17.86
C ALA A 497 24.30 18.58 19.13
N VAL A 498 24.95 17.45 19.39
CA VAL A 498 26.07 17.33 20.33
C VAL A 498 27.30 17.11 19.47
N VAL A 499 28.13 18.14 19.35
CA VAL A 499 29.27 18.13 18.41
C VAL A 499 30.29 17.10 18.79
N LYS A 500 30.52 16.92 20.11
CA LYS A 500 31.53 16.02 20.62
C LYS A 500 31.16 15.57 22.02
N HIS A 501 31.11 14.26 22.23
CA HIS A 501 30.89 13.63 23.53
C HIS A 501 31.92 12.53 23.76
N ASP A 502 32.57 12.55 24.92
CA ASP A 502 33.51 11.53 25.34
C ASP A 502 32.87 10.58 26.34
N TYR A 503 33.03 9.29 26.12
CA TYR A 503 32.59 8.28 27.06
C TYR A 503 33.66 7.21 27.23
N THR A 504 33.96 6.85 28.48
CA THR A 504 34.90 5.79 28.82
C THR A 504 34.20 4.74 29.67
N HIS A 505 34.14 3.50 29.16
CA HIS A 505 33.72 2.34 29.96
C HIS A 505 34.95 1.67 30.53
N LYS A 506 35.04 1.65 31.86
CA LYS A 506 36.13 1.01 32.57
C LYS A 506 35.58 0.23 33.75
N LYS A 507 35.84 -1.07 33.77
CA LYS A 507 35.47 -1.95 34.88
C LYS A 507 36.64 -2.84 35.23
N GLN A 508 37.04 -2.82 36.49
CA GLN A 508 38.05 -3.72 37.07
C GLN A 508 37.39 -4.54 38.17
N THR A 509 37.21 -5.83 37.93
CA THR A 509 36.78 -6.81 38.91
C THR A 509 37.75 -7.97 38.83
N GLY A 510 38.35 -8.40 39.92
CA GLY A 510 39.40 -9.43 40.11
C GLY A 510 39.58 -10.51 39.02
N GLY A 511 40.00 -10.13 37.85
CA GLY A 511 40.19 -10.92 36.62
C GLY A 511 40.47 -9.99 35.43
N SER A 512 40.13 -10.39 34.22
CA SER A 512 40.23 -9.52 33.03
C SER A 512 39.30 -8.31 33.18
N GLY A 513 39.84 -7.09 33.12
CA GLY A 513 39.07 -5.84 33.13
C GLY A 513 38.32 -5.58 31.82
N GLN A 514 37.52 -4.52 31.81
CA GLN A 514 36.87 -4.01 30.60
C GLN A 514 37.30 -2.56 30.38
N PHE A 515 37.66 -2.23 29.16
CA PHE A 515 38.00 -0.87 28.77
C PHE A 515 37.55 -0.56 27.35
N ALA A 516 36.80 0.54 27.18
CA ALA A 516 36.47 1.10 25.87
C ALA A 516 36.30 2.60 26.01
N LYS A 517 36.98 3.37 25.17
CA LYS A 517 36.83 4.82 25.08
C LYS A 517 36.32 5.19 23.68
N ILE A 518 35.27 5.98 23.63
CA ILE A 518 34.70 6.51 22.40
C ILE A 518 34.50 8.01 22.48
N GLN A 519 34.67 8.67 21.37
CA GLN A 519 34.34 10.07 21.15
C GLN A 519 33.47 10.17 19.93
N PHE A 520 32.31 10.76 20.06
CA PHE A 520 31.31 10.82 19.00
C PHE A 520 30.45 12.08 19.10
N GLY A 521 29.77 12.41 18.01
CA GLY A 521 28.77 13.45 17.96
C GLY A 521 27.40 12.90 17.59
N LEU A 522 26.38 13.62 17.97
CA LEU A 522 24.99 13.35 17.55
C LEU A 522 24.44 14.58 16.85
N GLU A 523 23.67 14.38 15.79
CA GLU A 523 22.94 15.47 15.15
C GLU A 523 21.55 15.03 14.73
N PRO A 524 20.58 15.95 14.71
CA PRO A 524 19.24 15.64 14.19
C PRO A 524 19.31 15.19 12.74
N LEU A 525 18.53 14.15 12.43
CA LEU A 525 18.36 13.58 11.09
C LEU A 525 16.90 13.68 10.70
N GLU A 526 16.62 14.03 9.45
CA GLU A 526 15.26 14.01 8.94
C GLU A 526 14.70 12.58 8.97
N ILE A 527 13.51 12.43 9.57
CA ILE A 527 12.82 11.15 9.66
C ILE A 527 12.11 10.86 8.35
N THR A 528 12.52 9.81 7.66
CA THR A 528 11.88 9.32 6.45
C THR A 528 11.37 7.90 6.66
N ALA A 529 10.52 7.39 5.77
CA ALA A 529 10.07 6.01 5.82
C ALA A 529 11.23 4.99 5.69
N GLU A 530 12.32 5.42 5.06
CA GLU A 530 13.47 4.55 4.76
C GLU A 530 14.60 4.69 5.77
N GLN A 531 14.72 5.85 6.43
CA GLN A 531 15.83 6.13 7.32
C GLN A 531 15.41 6.95 8.54
N THR A 532 15.61 6.37 9.72
CA THR A 532 15.42 7.02 11.03
C THR A 532 16.71 7.15 11.82
N TYR A 533 17.77 6.49 11.38
CA TYR A 533 19.07 6.45 12.00
C TYR A 533 20.16 6.35 10.94
N GLU A 534 21.27 7.06 11.16
CA GLU A 534 22.47 6.99 10.33
C GLU A 534 23.71 6.90 11.21
N PHE A 535 24.64 6.03 10.84
CA PHE A 535 25.95 5.90 11.49
C PHE A 535 27.05 6.29 10.52
N ASP A 536 27.90 7.24 10.93
CA ASP A 536 29.03 7.71 10.16
C ASP A 536 30.33 7.50 10.95
N ASN A 537 31.24 6.73 10.39
CA ASN A 537 32.54 6.44 11.01
C ASN A 537 33.62 7.34 10.43
N LYS A 538 34.15 8.26 11.24
CA LYS A 538 35.27 9.15 10.90
C LYS A 538 36.55 8.84 11.63
N VAL A 539 36.65 7.69 12.29
CA VAL A 539 37.88 7.27 13.00
C VAL A 539 39.00 6.98 12.02
N THR A 540 40.17 7.56 12.28
CA THR A 540 41.37 7.39 11.47
C THR A 540 42.50 6.85 12.27
N GLY A 541 43.53 6.28 11.62
CA GLY A 541 44.76 5.84 12.26
C GLY A 541 44.64 4.59 13.14
N GLY A 542 43.55 3.83 13.05
CA GLY A 542 43.37 2.58 13.81
C GLY A 542 43.27 2.76 15.31
N ARG A 543 42.89 3.96 15.78
CA ARG A 543 42.76 4.26 17.23
C ARG A 543 41.71 3.42 17.91
N ILE A 544 40.63 3.07 17.16
CA ILE A 544 39.72 2.00 17.51
C ILE A 544 39.96 0.90 16.50
N PRO A 545 40.29 -0.33 16.89
CA PRO A 545 40.37 -1.46 15.95
C PRO A 545 39.08 -1.62 15.14
N ARG A 546 39.22 -1.88 13.85
CA ARG A 546 38.08 -1.97 12.94
C ARG A 546 37.01 -2.98 13.37
N GLU A 547 37.44 -4.04 14.05
CA GLU A 547 36.56 -5.09 14.57
C GLU A 547 35.56 -4.60 15.63
N TYR A 548 35.87 -3.49 16.34
CA TYR A 548 35.02 -2.93 17.38
C TYR A 548 34.03 -1.85 16.87
N ILE A 549 34.22 -1.33 15.69
CA ILE A 549 33.33 -0.29 15.14
C ILE A 549 31.89 -0.78 14.97
N PRO A 550 31.61 -1.98 14.43
CA PRO A 550 30.25 -2.52 14.40
C PRO A 550 29.63 -2.69 15.78
N SER A 551 30.44 -3.00 16.80
CA SER A 551 29.96 -3.14 18.19
C SER A 551 29.51 -1.80 18.77
N ILE A 552 30.19 -0.71 18.44
CA ILE A 552 29.81 0.65 18.86
C ILE A 552 28.48 1.04 18.22
N ASP A 553 28.32 0.80 16.93
CA ASP A 553 27.06 1.03 16.20
C ASP A 553 25.91 0.20 16.79
N ALA A 554 26.15 -1.07 17.09
CA ALA A 554 25.18 -1.93 17.76
C ALA A 554 24.79 -1.38 19.15
N GLY A 555 25.73 -0.85 19.89
CA GLY A 555 25.48 -0.20 21.17
C GLY A 555 24.63 1.06 21.05
N PHE A 556 24.89 1.87 20.05
CA PHE A 556 24.07 3.04 19.74
C PHE A 556 22.63 2.64 19.38
N GLN A 557 22.47 1.62 18.56
CA GLN A 557 21.15 1.11 18.17
C GLN A 557 20.38 0.51 19.35
N ASP A 558 21.05 -0.18 20.26
CA ASP A 558 20.42 -0.67 21.50
C ASP A 558 19.89 0.49 22.36
N ALA A 559 20.64 1.58 22.45
CA ALA A 559 20.21 2.78 23.16
C ALA A 559 19.01 3.48 22.49
N LEU A 560 18.95 3.47 21.16
CA LEU A 560 17.81 3.98 20.41
C LEU A 560 16.51 3.25 20.77
N GLN A 561 16.56 1.93 20.92
CA GLN A 561 15.36 1.12 21.21
C GLN A 561 14.78 1.39 22.60
N VAL A 562 15.62 1.73 23.56
CA VAL A 562 15.22 1.94 24.96
C VAL A 562 14.71 3.37 25.19
N GLY A 563 15.15 4.33 24.39
CA GLY A 563 14.86 5.75 24.61
C GLY A 563 15.50 6.32 25.87
N ILE A 564 15.23 7.58 26.16
CA ILE A 564 15.83 8.31 27.28
C ILE A 564 14.82 9.11 28.12
N LEU A 565 13.66 9.45 27.59
CA LEU A 565 12.63 10.23 28.30
C LEU A 565 11.57 9.35 28.94
N ALA A 566 10.97 8.47 28.17
CA ALA A 566 9.80 7.69 28.55
C ALA A 566 9.87 6.22 28.10
N GLY A 567 11.01 5.78 27.63
CA GLY A 567 11.20 4.40 27.18
C GLY A 567 10.71 4.12 25.76
N TYR A 568 10.38 5.13 24.99
CA TYR A 568 9.97 4.96 23.59
C TYR A 568 11.18 5.00 22.65
N PRO A 569 11.12 4.31 21.50
CA PRO A 569 12.23 4.33 20.53
C PRO A 569 12.62 5.73 20.10
N LEU A 570 13.92 5.99 20.03
CA LEU A 570 14.48 7.26 19.61
C LEU A 570 14.77 7.20 18.11
N VAL A 571 14.27 8.17 17.36
CA VAL A 571 14.36 8.26 15.91
C VAL A 571 14.91 9.62 15.47
N GLY A 572 15.35 9.72 14.23
CA GLY A 572 15.83 10.98 13.67
C GLY A 572 17.19 11.40 14.20
N VAL A 573 18.13 10.48 14.33
CA VAL A 573 19.48 10.72 14.86
C VAL A 573 20.54 10.23 13.90
N LYS A 574 21.53 11.07 13.67
CA LYS A 574 22.79 10.72 13.01
C LYS A 574 23.89 10.68 14.07
N ALA A 575 24.54 9.54 14.22
CA ALA A 575 25.69 9.36 15.08
C ALA A 575 26.99 9.38 14.29
N ILE A 576 27.92 10.20 14.71
CA ILE A 576 29.23 10.38 14.06
C ILE A 576 30.30 9.94 15.02
N LEU A 577 30.93 8.81 14.76
CA LEU A 577 32.05 8.31 15.54
C LEU A 577 33.33 9.05 15.13
N LEU A 578 33.94 9.78 16.04
CA LEU A 578 35.06 10.69 15.76
C LEU A 578 36.42 10.10 16.13
N ASP A 579 36.53 9.51 17.32
CA ASP A 579 37.79 9.03 17.86
C ASP A 579 37.55 8.04 19.02
N GLY A 580 38.56 7.50 19.57
CA GLY A 580 38.50 6.63 20.73
C GLY A 580 39.83 6.01 21.09
N ALA A 581 39.81 5.09 22.01
CA ALA A 581 41.00 4.33 22.42
C ALA A 581 40.61 2.91 22.89
N ALA A 582 41.46 1.97 22.60
CA ALA A 582 41.38 0.60 23.05
C ALA A 582 42.57 0.24 23.93
N HIS A 583 42.37 -0.73 24.83
CA HIS A 583 43.43 -1.31 25.65
C HIS A 583 43.75 -2.70 25.11
N ASP A 584 45.03 -3.05 25.00
CA ASP A 584 45.47 -4.28 24.35
C ASP A 584 44.92 -5.57 25.00
N VAL A 585 44.59 -5.54 26.28
CA VAL A 585 44.14 -6.71 27.06
C VAL A 585 42.64 -6.60 27.41
N ASP A 586 42.19 -5.42 27.82
CA ASP A 586 40.87 -5.23 28.45
C ASP A 586 39.78 -4.78 27.47
N SER A 587 40.11 -4.51 26.23
CA SER A 587 39.12 -4.15 25.21
C SER A 587 38.51 -5.39 24.55
N SER A 588 37.19 -5.32 24.30
CA SER A 588 36.41 -6.38 23.68
C SER A 588 35.22 -5.77 22.90
N GLU A 589 34.61 -6.55 22.08
CA GLU A 589 33.34 -6.15 21.37
C GLU A 589 32.28 -5.75 22.39
N MET A 590 32.13 -6.51 23.47
CA MET A 590 31.18 -6.22 24.54
C MET A 590 31.49 -4.89 25.25
N ALA A 591 32.74 -4.60 25.55
CA ALA A 591 33.15 -3.35 26.20
C ALA A 591 32.79 -2.14 25.31
N PHE A 592 33.03 -2.21 24.00
CA PHE A 592 32.67 -1.15 23.06
C PHE A 592 31.17 -1.04 22.84
N LYS A 593 30.44 -2.14 22.86
CA LYS A 593 28.98 -2.13 22.79
C LYS A 593 28.37 -1.43 24.01
N ILE A 594 28.83 -1.74 25.19
CA ILE A 594 28.42 -1.08 26.43
C ILE A 594 28.78 0.40 26.41
N ALA A 595 29.99 0.76 25.98
CA ALA A 595 30.42 2.14 25.83
C ALA A 595 29.52 2.91 24.84
N GLY A 596 29.18 2.30 23.72
CA GLY A 596 28.27 2.85 22.75
C GLY A 596 26.88 3.11 23.32
N SER A 597 26.30 2.13 23.99
CA SER A 597 24.95 2.24 24.58
C SER A 597 24.91 3.31 25.69
N MET A 598 25.83 3.25 26.65
CA MET A 598 25.84 4.17 27.77
C MET A 598 26.22 5.59 27.35
N GLY A 599 27.22 5.72 26.49
CA GLY A 599 27.66 7.02 25.97
C GLY A 599 26.59 7.71 25.14
N PHE A 600 25.89 6.95 24.34
CA PHE A 600 24.77 7.46 23.54
C PHE A 600 23.64 8.05 24.39
N LYS A 601 23.25 7.34 25.43
CA LYS A 601 22.23 7.80 26.38
C LYS A 601 22.65 9.11 27.07
N GLU A 602 23.90 9.21 27.47
CA GLU A 602 24.45 10.44 28.06
C GLU A 602 24.45 11.62 27.10
N ALA A 603 24.91 11.41 25.88
CA ALA A 603 24.95 12.43 24.85
C ALA A 603 23.53 12.87 24.42
N ALA A 604 22.62 11.93 24.28
CA ALA A 604 21.24 12.23 23.87
C ALA A 604 20.49 13.08 24.92
N ARG A 605 20.77 12.90 26.20
CA ARG A 605 20.22 13.76 27.26
C ARG A 605 20.64 15.22 27.13
N LYS A 606 21.77 15.50 26.54
CA LYS A 606 22.30 16.84 26.27
C LYS A 606 21.79 17.42 24.96
N ALA A 607 21.14 16.61 24.14
CA ALA A 607 20.67 16.99 22.80
C ALA A 607 19.24 17.52 22.78
N ASP A 608 18.69 17.96 23.89
CA ASP A 608 17.31 18.45 24.04
C ASP A 608 16.29 17.41 23.53
N PRO A 609 16.18 16.24 24.18
CA PRO A 609 15.27 15.20 23.73
C PRO A 609 13.80 15.59 23.94
N VAL A 610 12.96 15.21 23.00
CA VAL A 610 11.51 15.48 23.01
C VAL A 610 10.73 14.24 22.61
N LEU A 611 9.46 14.17 23.04
CA LEU A 611 8.52 13.16 22.58
C LEU A 611 7.91 13.53 21.24
N LEU A 612 7.71 12.51 20.40
CA LEU A 612 6.97 12.61 19.14
C LEU A 612 5.70 11.78 19.23
N GLU A 613 4.64 12.30 18.62
CA GLU A 613 3.35 11.62 18.47
C GLU A 613 2.96 11.48 16.99
N PRO A 614 2.22 10.41 16.63
CA PRO A 614 1.66 10.28 15.30
C PRO A 614 0.66 11.40 15.02
N LEU A 615 0.84 12.08 13.89
CA LEU A 615 -0.03 13.13 13.40
C LEU A 615 -0.79 12.62 12.19
N MET A 616 -2.12 12.71 12.24
CA MET A 616 -3.01 12.20 11.19
C MET A 616 -3.48 13.33 10.29
N ALA A 617 -3.47 13.10 8.99
CA ALA A 617 -4.17 13.91 8.02
C ALA A 617 -5.65 13.51 8.03
N VAL A 618 -6.51 14.42 8.46
CA VAL A 618 -7.95 14.19 8.61
C VAL A 618 -8.71 15.05 7.61
N GLU A 619 -9.67 14.45 6.92
CA GLU A 619 -10.62 15.18 6.08
C GLU A 619 -12.03 14.85 6.52
N VAL A 620 -12.82 15.89 6.78
CA VAL A 620 -14.24 15.77 7.15
C VAL A 620 -15.09 16.38 6.08
N ARG A 621 -16.09 15.66 5.62
CA ARG A 621 -17.11 16.14 4.69
C ARG A 621 -18.42 16.29 5.44
N THR A 622 -18.93 17.51 5.50
CA THR A 622 -20.11 17.85 6.28
C THR A 622 -21.00 18.85 5.54
N PRO A 623 -22.34 18.77 5.77
CA PRO A 623 -23.22 19.85 5.40
C PRO A 623 -22.79 21.18 6.06
N GLU A 624 -23.01 22.29 5.38
CA GLU A 624 -22.59 23.62 5.84
C GLU A 624 -23.11 23.96 7.24
N GLU A 625 -24.32 23.55 7.58
CA GLU A 625 -24.96 23.80 8.89
C GLU A 625 -24.19 23.22 10.08
N TYR A 626 -23.38 22.17 9.88
CA TYR A 626 -22.58 21.53 10.93
C TYR A 626 -21.09 21.92 10.89
N MET A 627 -20.69 22.75 9.96
CA MET A 627 -19.28 23.12 9.76
C MET A 627 -18.65 23.72 11.02
N GLY A 628 -19.38 24.62 11.71
CA GLY A 628 -18.92 25.23 12.95
C GLY A 628 -18.69 24.24 14.07
N ASP A 629 -19.58 23.27 14.24
CA ASP A 629 -19.46 22.22 15.25
C ASP A 629 -18.28 21.28 14.95
N VAL A 630 -18.08 20.94 13.68
CA VAL A 630 -16.96 20.11 13.23
C VAL A 630 -15.62 20.82 13.48
N ILE A 631 -15.50 22.07 13.11
CA ILE A 631 -14.28 22.88 13.33
C ILE A 631 -13.98 23.02 14.82
N GLY A 632 -15.00 23.30 15.63
CA GLY A 632 -14.87 23.41 17.08
C GLY A 632 -14.40 22.12 17.73
N ASP A 633 -14.90 20.99 17.27
CA ASP A 633 -14.49 19.65 17.75
C ASP A 633 -13.05 19.32 17.35
N ILE A 634 -12.67 19.57 16.11
CA ILE A 634 -11.29 19.37 15.65
C ILE A 634 -10.31 20.23 16.45
N ASN A 635 -10.64 21.50 16.70
CA ASN A 635 -9.81 22.36 17.53
C ASN A 635 -9.69 21.86 18.97
N SER A 636 -10.76 21.30 19.54
CA SER A 636 -10.74 20.70 20.88
C SER A 636 -9.85 19.47 20.97
N ARG A 637 -9.58 18.81 19.84
CA ARG A 637 -8.69 17.65 19.71
C ARG A 637 -7.26 18.01 19.35
N ARG A 638 -6.83 19.19 19.63
CA ARG A 638 -5.50 19.75 19.25
C ARG A 638 -5.26 19.72 17.73
N GLY A 639 -6.32 19.73 16.96
CA GLY A 639 -6.24 19.74 15.51
C GLY A 639 -5.85 21.11 14.95
N GLN A 640 -5.16 21.08 13.82
CA GLN A 640 -4.81 22.29 13.05
C GLN A 640 -5.52 22.24 11.71
N ILE A 641 -6.48 23.14 11.52
CA ILE A 641 -7.21 23.24 10.25
C ILE A 641 -6.26 23.73 9.17
N GLN A 642 -6.15 22.97 8.08
CA GLN A 642 -5.28 23.29 6.94
C GLN A 642 -6.04 23.99 5.82
N ALA A 643 -7.24 23.53 5.50
CA ALA A 643 -8.07 24.07 4.44
C ALA A 643 -9.55 23.81 4.67
N MET A 644 -10.36 24.67 4.09
CA MET A 644 -11.81 24.50 4.00
C MET A 644 -12.21 24.78 2.56
N GLU A 645 -12.88 23.82 1.92
CA GLU A 645 -13.26 23.89 0.52
C GLU A 645 -14.74 23.53 0.34
N ASP A 646 -15.33 24.08 -0.70
CA ASP A 646 -16.67 23.71 -1.15
C ASP A 646 -16.57 22.67 -2.28
N ALA A 647 -17.25 21.54 -2.09
CA ALA A 647 -17.31 20.49 -3.09
C ALA A 647 -18.75 20.00 -3.25
N ALA A 648 -19.39 20.34 -4.35
CA ALA A 648 -20.74 19.84 -4.71
C ALA A 648 -21.80 20.02 -3.59
N GLY A 649 -21.80 21.16 -2.91
CA GLY A 649 -22.75 21.46 -1.83
C GLY A 649 -22.37 20.88 -0.45
N VAL A 650 -21.18 20.32 -0.32
CA VAL A 650 -20.61 19.80 0.90
C VAL A 650 -19.36 20.59 1.28
N LYS A 651 -19.20 20.88 2.55
CA LYS A 651 -17.97 21.50 3.07
C LYS A 651 -16.93 20.43 3.36
N VAL A 652 -15.73 20.61 2.83
CA VAL A 652 -14.59 19.71 3.03
C VAL A 652 -13.59 20.41 3.94
N ILE A 653 -13.35 19.85 5.12
CA ILE A 653 -12.42 20.39 6.12
C ILE A 653 -11.22 19.45 6.20
N THR A 654 -10.04 19.95 5.89
CA THR A 654 -8.78 19.21 6.06
C THR A 654 -8.04 19.72 7.28
N ALA A 655 -7.53 18.80 8.09
CA ALA A 655 -6.83 19.13 9.32
C ALA A 655 -5.73 18.10 9.62
N LYS A 656 -4.79 18.52 10.47
CA LYS A 656 -3.80 17.62 11.09
C LYS A 656 -4.16 17.47 12.55
N VAL A 657 -4.40 16.23 12.97
CA VAL A 657 -4.84 15.92 14.33
C VAL A 657 -3.99 14.79 14.91
N PRO A 658 -3.52 14.91 16.18
CA PRO A 658 -2.82 13.81 16.83
C PRO A 658 -3.69 12.56 16.92
N LEU A 659 -3.12 11.39 16.65
CA LEU A 659 -3.84 10.13 16.70
C LEU A 659 -4.50 9.87 18.07
N SER A 660 -3.83 10.24 19.16
CA SER A 660 -4.34 10.09 20.52
C SER A 660 -5.70 10.78 20.74
N GLU A 661 -5.98 11.82 19.98
CA GLU A 661 -7.23 12.59 20.07
C GLU A 661 -8.34 12.09 19.12
N MET A 662 -8.02 11.11 18.27
CA MET A 662 -8.94 10.61 17.24
C MET A 662 -9.71 9.35 17.65
N PHE A 663 -9.38 8.75 18.78
CA PHE A 663 -10.12 7.58 19.26
C PHE A 663 -11.57 7.94 19.57
N GLY A 664 -12.50 7.15 19.02
CA GLY A 664 -13.92 7.40 19.19
C GLY A 664 -14.50 8.56 18.40
N TYR A 665 -13.70 9.17 17.52
CA TYR A 665 -14.12 10.35 16.75
C TYR A 665 -15.36 10.12 15.89
N ILE A 666 -15.53 8.94 15.30
CA ILE A 666 -16.68 8.62 14.46
C ILE A 666 -18.01 8.76 15.24
N GLY A 667 -18.03 8.32 16.49
CA GLY A 667 -19.21 8.46 17.36
C GLY A 667 -19.54 9.92 17.64
N ASP A 668 -18.55 10.71 17.99
CA ASP A 668 -18.73 12.14 18.27
C ASP A 668 -19.15 12.92 17.02
N LEU A 669 -18.54 12.60 15.87
CA LEU A 669 -18.89 13.22 14.60
C LEU A 669 -20.34 12.94 14.20
N ARG A 670 -20.78 11.68 14.30
CA ARG A 670 -22.17 11.28 14.03
C ARG A 670 -23.15 11.96 14.96
N SER A 671 -22.83 12.03 16.25
CA SER A 671 -23.65 12.70 17.26
C SER A 671 -23.83 14.20 16.97
N LYS A 672 -22.77 14.91 16.57
CA LYS A 672 -22.78 16.34 16.29
C LYS A 672 -23.39 16.70 14.93
N THR A 673 -23.42 15.79 13.99
CA THR A 673 -23.85 16.04 12.60
C THR A 673 -25.11 15.22 12.22
N SER A 674 -25.79 14.64 13.19
CA SER A 674 -26.97 13.79 12.96
C SER A 674 -26.71 12.67 11.94
N GLY A 675 -25.50 12.11 11.95
CA GLY A 675 -25.05 11.07 11.04
C GLY A 675 -24.78 11.52 9.61
N ARG A 676 -24.78 12.81 9.32
CA ARG A 676 -24.67 13.36 7.95
C ARG A 676 -23.26 13.66 7.51
N ALA A 677 -22.31 13.73 8.43
CA ALA A 677 -20.89 13.91 8.11
C ALA A 677 -20.16 12.59 8.02
N VAL A 678 -19.16 12.55 7.16
CA VAL A 678 -18.21 11.44 7.02
C VAL A 678 -16.79 11.96 7.15
N TYR A 679 -15.88 11.12 7.62
CA TYR A 679 -14.46 11.48 7.70
C TYR A 679 -13.57 10.36 7.21
N SER A 680 -12.37 10.72 6.85
CA SER A 680 -11.28 9.79 6.61
C SER A 680 -10.00 10.35 7.25
N MET A 681 -9.09 9.48 7.60
CA MET A 681 -7.78 9.88 8.11
C MET A 681 -6.68 8.93 7.61
N ALA A 682 -5.48 9.48 7.52
CA ALA A 682 -4.28 8.75 7.17
C ALA A 682 -3.12 9.23 8.02
N PHE A 683 -2.19 8.34 8.34
CA PHE A 683 -0.95 8.74 8.98
C PHE A 683 -0.16 9.68 8.07
N GLU A 684 0.29 10.81 8.61
CA GLU A 684 1.08 11.77 7.84
C GLU A 684 2.54 11.81 8.30
N SER A 685 2.76 12.06 9.59
CA SER A 685 4.11 12.23 10.13
C SER A 685 4.10 12.13 11.66
N TYR A 686 5.29 12.12 12.23
CA TYR A 686 5.47 12.37 13.66
C TYR A 686 5.66 13.84 13.92
N ALA A 687 5.01 14.36 14.96
CA ALA A 687 5.14 15.73 15.41
C ALA A 687 5.50 15.79 16.89
N GLU A 688 6.15 16.87 17.29
CA GLU A 688 6.51 17.10 18.69
C GLU A 688 5.26 17.24 19.56
N VAL A 689 5.24 16.51 20.68
CA VAL A 689 4.18 16.59 21.69
C VAL A 689 4.31 17.90 22.47
N PRO A 690 3.23 18.67 22.70
CA PRO A 690 3.25 19.86 23.54
C PRO A 690 3.79 19.54 24.95
N LYS A 691 4.54 20.46 25.52
CA LYS A 691 5.25 20.25 26.79
C LYS A 691 4.39 19.70 27.93
N ALA A 692 3.20 20.26 28.13
CA ALA A 692 2.28 19.82 29.18
C ALA A 692 1.81 18.38 28.97
N VAL A 693 1.48 18.01 27.75
CA VAL A 693 1.06 16.64 27.38
C VAL A 693 2.24 15.68 27.48
N ALA A 694 3.43 16.12 27.08
CA ALA A 694 4.65 15.33 27.17
C ALA A 694 5.00 14.98 28.64
N GLU A 695 4.89 15.93 29.55
CA GLU A 695 5.10 15.72 30.98
C GLU A 695 4.16 14.65 31.55
N GLU A 696 2.89 14.72 31.20
CA GLU A 696 1.89 13.71 31.60
C GLU A 696 2.22 12.31 31.09
N ILE A 697 2.62 12.19 29.83
CA ILE A 697 3.03 10.91 29.22
C ILE A 697 4.27 10.35 29.91
N ILE A 698 5.26 11.18 30.18
CA ILE A 698 6.50 10.78 30.87
C ILE A 698 6.21 10.29 32.28
N GLN A 699 5.34 10.98 33.02
CA GLN A 699 4.95 10.56 34.37
C GLN A 699 4.25 9.20 34.37
N LYS A 700 3.27 9.00 33.47
CA LYS A 700 2.59 7.71 33.30
C LYS A 700 3.55 6.57 32.93
N SER A 701 4.57 6.85 32.15
CA SER A 701 5.57 5.84 31.78
C SER A 701 6.45 5.40 32.95
N LYS A 702 6.62 6.26 33.94
CA LYS A 702 7.37 5.99 35.16
C LYS A 702 6.56 5.33 36.28
N GLY A 703 5.26 5.12 36.03
CA GLY A 703 4.36 4.50 37.02
C GLY A 703 3.93 5.41 38.14
N GLU A 704 4.00 6.73 37.96
CA GLU A 704 3.51 7.77 38.87
C GLU A 704 2.11 8.26 38.53
#